data_a7ba69c13a749710af7d950da97e11a7
#
_entry.id   a7ba69c13a749710af7d950da97e11a7
#
_cell.length_a   1.000
_cell.length_b   1.000
_cell.length_c   1.000
_cell.angle_alpha   90.00
_cell.angle_beta   90.00
_cell.angle_gamma   90.00
#
_symmetry.space_group_name_H-M   'P 1'
#
loop_
_entity.id
_entity.type
_entity.pdbx_description
1 polymer ?
#
loop_
_entity_poly.entity_id
_entity_poly.type
_entity_poly.pdbx_seq_one_letter_code
_entity_poly.pdbx_strand_id
1 'polypeptide(L)'
;MPIITLPDGSQRQFAQAVSVMDVAADIGPGLAKACIAGRVNGELVDACELIEADAQLSIITAKDEEGLEILRHSCAHLLGHAIKQLWPQTKMAIGPVIDNGFYYDVDLDHTLTEEDMAALEARMLELADKDYDVVKKRVSWQEARDVFAARGESYKVEILDQNIARDDKPGLYHHEEYVDMCRGPHVPNMRHCHHFKLQKMSGAYWRGDSNNKMLQRIYGTAWADKKQLKAYLQRLEEAAKRDHRKIGKQLDLYHMQEEAPGMVFWHNDGWTIFRELETFMRTKLREYDYQEVKGPSMMDRVLWERSGHWDKYAQGMFTTQSENREYAIKPMNCPGHVQIFNQGLKSYRDLPLRMAEFGSCHRNEPSGSLHGLMRVRGFTQDDAHIFCTEEQIMEEVSACIRMVYDVYGTFGFENIVVKLSTRPEQRIGSDEAWDRAEAALAEALVLNGLKYDLQPGEGAFYGPKIEFTLHDCLDRAWQCGTVQLDFALPGRLGATYVGEDNERHVPVMIHRAILGSIERFIGILTEEYAGLFPTWLAPTQAVVMNITDNQADYAVKVAKALNDAGLRAKADLRNEKIGFKIREHTLKRVPFMLVCGDKEVEAGQIAVRTRKGADLGTYPVEELIALLSQEVQTRGQKKVEE
;
A
#
# COMPACT_ATOMS: atom_id res chain seq x y z
N MET A 1 -32.30 -22.26 -32.02
CA MET A 1 -31.59 -23.38 -31.36
C MET A 1 -30.17 -22.90 -31.13
N PRO A 2 -29.87 -22.38 -29.94
CA PRO A 2 -28.51 -21.87 -29.67
C PRO A 2 -27.50 -23.02 -29.54
N ILE A 3 -26.31 -22.80 -30.09
CA ILE A 3 -25.14 -23.65 -29.89
C ILE A 3 -24.23 -22.95 -28.89
N ILE A 4 -24.02 -23.56 -27.75
CA ILE A 4 -23.17 -23.03 -26.69
C ILE A 4 -21.79 -23.68 -26.77
N THR A 5 -20.75 -22.85 -27.00
CA THR A 5 -19.35 -23.28 -27.04
C THR A 5 -18.71 -23.02 -25.69
N LEU A 6 -18.19 -24.06 -25.05
CA LEU A 6 -17.51 -24.01 -23.76
C LEU A 6 -16.01 -23.69 -23.90
N PRO A 7 -15.30 -23.33 -22.83
CA PRO A 7 -13.88 -22.96 -22.90
C PRO A 7 -12.95 -24.07 -23.41
N ASP A 8 -13.33 -25.33 -23.26
CA ASP A 8 -12.60 -26.50 -23.78
C ASP A 8 -12.86 -26.76 -25.26
N GLY A 9 -13.67 -25.91 -25.93
CA GLY A 9 -14.07 -26.04 -27.33
C GLY A 9 -15.24 -26.99 -27.56
N SER A 10 -15.75 -27.67 -26.56
CA SER A 10 -16.93 -28.52 -26.69
C SER A 10 -18.20 -27.70 -26.95
N GLN A 11 -19.11 -28.25 -27.76
CA GLN A 11 -20.36 -27.59 -28.14
C GLN A 11 -21.57 -28.36 -27.64
N ARG A 12 -22.58 -27.58 -27.19
CA ARG A 12 -23.86 -28.09 -26.73
C ARG A 12 -24.99 -27.38 -27.46
N GLN A 13 -25.89 -28.13 -28.02
CA GLN A 13 -27.03 -27.61 -28.79
C GLN A 13 -28.33 -27.75 -27.97
N PHE A 14 -29.08 -26.66 -27.86
CA PHE A 14 -30.35 -26.63 -27.12
C PHE A 14 -31.53 -26.35 -28.06
N ALA A 15 -32.67 -26.95 -27.77
CA ALA A 15 -33.87 -26.83 -28.61
C ALA A 15 -34.52 -25.44 -28.56
N GLN A 16 -34.28 -24.69 -27.47
CA GLN A 16 -34.82 -23.35 -27.20
C GLN A 16 -33.77 -22.48 -26.48
N ALA A 17 -34.08 -21.23 -26.22
CA ALA A 17 -33.27 -20.37 -25.37
C ALA A 17 -32.97 -21.08 -24.04
N VAL A 18 -31.74 -20.96 -23.55
CA VAL A 18 -31.23 -21.71 -22.40
C VAL A 18 -30.54 -20.73 -21.44
N SER A 19 -30.76 -20.92 -20.13
CA SER A 19 -30.05 -20.12 -19.14
C SER A 19 -28.64 -20.65 -18.88
N VAL A 20 -27.75 -19.80 -18.34
CA VAL A 20 -26.42 -20.22 -17.87
C VAL A 20 -26.54 -21.39 -16.88
N MET A 21 -27.54 -21.34 -15.98
CA MET A 21 -27.79 -22.39 -15.00
C MET A 21 -28.21 -23.72 -15.66
N ASP A 22 -29.04 -23.66 -16.71
CA ASP A 22 -29.46 -24.88 -17.43
C ASP A 22 -28.28 -25.55 -18.14
N VAL A 23 -27.38 -24.75 -18.74
CA VAL A 23 -26.13 -25.24 -19.32
C VAL A 23 -25.25 -25.88 -18.25
N ALA A 24 -25.10 -25.25 -17.09
CA ALA A 24 -24.35 -25.82 -15.97
C ALA A 24 -24.94 -27.15 -15.50
N ALA A 25 -26.28 -27.26 -15.46
CA ALA A 25 -26.99 -28.48 -15.09
C ALA A 25 -26.84 -29.61 -16.14
N ASP A 26 -26.83 -29.27 -17.42
CA ASP A 26 -26.59 -30.21 -18.52
C ASP A 26 -25.15 -30.77 -18.52
N ILE A 27 -24.16 -29.94 -18.10
CA ILE A 27 -22.77 -30.38 -17.90
C ILE A 27 -22.68 -31.36 -16.71
N GLY A 28 -23.33 -31.01 -15.59
CA GLY A 28 -23.36 -31.89 -14.43
C GLY A 28 -23.88 -31.24 -13.16
N PRO A 29 -24.45 -32.03 -12.23
CA PRO A 29 -25.10 -31.52 -11.03
C PRO A 29 -24.14 -30.83 -10.07
N GLY A 30 -22.85 -31.19 -10.07
CA GLY A 30 -21.81 -30.53 -9.27
C GLY A 30 -21.55 -29.12 -9.74
N LEU A 31 -21.49 -28.90 -11.06
CA LEU A 31 -21.28 -27.59 -11.65
C LEU A 31 -22.51 -26.69 -11.48
N ALA A 32 -23.72 -27.25 -11.67
CA ALA A 32 -24.97 -26.55 -11.40
C ALA A 32 -25.05 -26.03 -9.96
N LYS A 33 -24.65 -26.84 -8.99
CA LYS A 33 -24.59 -26.42 -7.57
C LYS A 33 -23.56 -25.33 -7.30
N ALA A 34 -22.46 -25.32 -8.03
CA ALA A 34 -21.36 -24.36 -7.86
C ALA A 34 -21.53 -23.08 -8.71
N CYS A 35 -22.40 -23.11 -9.72
CA CYS A 35 -22.65 -22.00 -10.64
C CYS A 35 -23.26 -20.81 -9.91
N ILE A 36 -22.64 -19.65 -10.04
CA ILE A 36 -23.15 -18.39 -9.50
C ILE A 36 -23.42 -17.34 -10.59
N ALA A 37 -22.77 -17.44 -11.74
CA ALA A 37 -22.94 -16.55 -12.88
C ALA A 37 -22.37 -17.21 -14.16
N GLY A 38 -22.42 -16.49 -15.28
CA GLY A 38 -21.77 -16.88 -16.52
C GLY A 38 -21.07 -15.70 -17.19
N ARG A 39 -20.10 -16.02 -18.07
CA ARG A 39 -19.54 -15.09 -19.02
C ARG A 39 -19.98 -15.48 -20.41
N VAL A 40 -20.88 -14.70 -21.00
CA VAL A 40 -21.45 -14.93 -22.33
C VAL A 40 -20.81 -13.95 -23.30
N ASN A 41 -20.09 -14.45 -24.32
CA ASN A 41 -19.38 -13.62 -25.31
C ASN A 41 -18.49 -12.53 -24.70
N GLY A 42 -17.88 -12.83 -23.55
CA GLY A 42 -17.01 -11.88 -22.81
C GLY A 42 -17.70 -11.02 -21.78
N GLU A 43 -19.04 -10.98 -21.71
CA GLU A 43 -19.80 -10.20 -20.73
C GLU A 43 -20.26 -11.06 -19.55
N LEU A 44 -20.11 -10.54 -18.33
CA LEU A 44 -20.61 -11.19 -17.11
C LEU A 44 -22.13 -11.03 -17.01
N VAL A 45 -22.84 -12.14 -16.82
CA VAL A 45 -24.29 -12.20 -16.71
C VAL A 45 -24.75 -13.07 -15.54
N ASP A 46 -25.98 -12.81 -15.06
CA ASP A 46 -26.59 -13.64 -14.02
C ASP A 46 -26.82 -15.07 -14.50
N ALA A 47 -26.80 -16.04 -13.58
CA ALA A 47 -27.02 -17.44 -13.89
C ALA A 47 -28.40 -17.73 -14.53
N CYS A 48 -29.38 -16.85 -14.32
CA CYS A 48 -30.72 -16.93 -14.93
C CYS A 48 -30.83 -16.26 -16.31
N GLU A 49 -29.78 -15.56 -16.79
CA GLU A 49 -29.84 -14.87 -18.09
C GLU A 49 -29.99 -15.88 -19.24
N LEU A 50 -30.95 -15.59 -20.14
CA LEU A 50 -31.27 -16.46 -21.27
C LEU A 50 -30.35 -16.17 -22.46
N ILE A 51 -29.78 -17.23 -23.02
CA ILE A 51 -28.96 -17.22 -24.23
C ILE A 51 -29.83 -17.68 -25.39
N GLU A 52 -30.16 -16.75 -26.27
CA GLU A 52 -31.12 -16.98 -27.38
C GLU A 52 -30.44 -17.35 -28.69
N ALA A 53 -29.13 -17.04 -28.84
CA ALA A 53 -28.33 -17.26 -30.02
C ALA A 53 -27.04 -18.01 -29.68
N ASP A 54 -26.29 -18.43 -30.73
CA ASP A 54 -25.00 -19.07 -30.58
C ASP A 54 -24.05 -18.18 -29.77
N ALA A 55 -23.39 -18.75 -28.75
CA ALA A 55 -22.56 -18.00 -27.83
C ALA A 55 -21.40 -18.83 -27.27
N GLN A 56 -20.34 -18.13 -26.89
CA GLN A 56 -19.29 -18.66 -26.03
C GLN A 56 -19.72 -18.45 -24.56
N LEU A 57 -19.63 -19.51 -23.76
CA LEU A 57 -20.02 -19.47 -22.36
C LEU A 57 -18.94 -20.05 -21.44
N SER A 58 -18.52 -19.29 -20.45
CA SER A 58 -17.78 -19.78 -19.29
C SER A 58 -18.66 -19.73 -18.05
N ILE A 59 -18.80 -20.86 -17.34
CA ILE A 59 -19.52 -20.90 -16.07
C ILE A 59 -18.62 -20.34 -14.97
N ILE A 60 -19.11 -19.38 -14.21
CA ILE A 60 -18.42 -18.73 -13.11
C ILE A 60 -18.85 -19.35 -11.77
N THR A 61 -17.87 -19.70 -10.95
CA THR A 61 -18.07 -20.27 -9.62
C THR A 61 -17.45 -19.37 -8.55
N ALA A 62 -17.75 -19.59 -7.28
CA ALA A 62 -17.17 -18.82 -6.17
C ALA A 62 -15.64 -18.97 -6.03
N LYS A 63 -15.00 -19.89 -6.77
CA LYS A 63 -13.54 -20.06 -6.77
C LYS A 63 -12.82 -19.15 -7.76
N ASP A 64 -13.55 -18.62 -8.72
CA ASP A 64 -13.04 -17.69 -9.69
C ASP A 64 -12.98 -16.29 -9.07
N GLU A 65 -12.02 -15.45 -9.48
CA GLU A 65 -11.84 -14.10 -8.95
C GLU A 65 -13.10 -13.25 -9.11
N GLU A 66 -13.67 -13.26 -10.30
CA GLU A 66 -14.96 -12.60 -10.61
C GLU A 66 -16.11 -13.18 -9.79
N GLY A 67 -16.06 -14.48 -9.52
CA GLY A 67 -17.03 -15.15 -8.66
C GLY A 67 -16.99 -14.67 -7.21
N LEU A 68 -15.80 -14.36 -6.70
CA LEU A 68 -15.66 -13.73 -5.38
C LEU A 68 -16.24 -12.32 -5.35
N GLU A 69 -16.08 -11.53 -6.42
CA GLU A 69 -16.68 -10.19 -6.51
C GLU A 69 -18.21 -10.28 -6.51
N ILE A 70 -18.79 -11.20 -7.29
CA ILE A 70 -20.25 -11.45 -7.33
C ILE A 70 -20.75 -11.87 -5.95
N LEU A 71 -20.01 -12.74 -5.27
CA LEU A 71 -20.33 -13.19 -3.91
C LEU A 71 -20.35 -12.02 -2.92
N ARG A 72 -19.33 -11.16 -2.95
CA ARG A 72 -19.21 -9.96 -2.12
C ARG A 72 -20.34 -8.97 -2.38
N HIS A 73 -20.68 -8.75 -3.65
CA HIS A 73 -21.80 -7.89 -4.05
C HIS A 73 -23.14 -8.44 -3.53
N SER A 74 -23.32 -9.75 -3.61
CA SER A 74 -24.53 -10.41 -3.10
C SER A 74 -24.61 -10.37 -1.57
N CYS A 75 -23.47 -10.47 -0.88
CA CYS A 75 -23.42 -10.27 0.58
C CYS A 75 -23.73 -8.82 0.99
N ALA A 76 -23.44 -7.82 0.15
CA ALA A 76 -23.89 -6.44 0.39
C ALA A 76 -25.43 -6.34 0.33
N HIS A 77 -26.09 -7.00 -0.63
CA HIS A 77 -27.54 -7.08 -0.67
C HIS A 77 -28.13 -7.86 0.50
N LEU A 78 -27.48 -8.96 0.92
CA LEU A 78 -27.86 -9.72 2.12
C LEU A 78 -27.79 -8.85 3.39
N LEU A 79 -26.75 -8.01 3.51
CA LEU A 79 -26.65 -7.01 4.58
C LEU A 79 -27.81 -6.02 4.51
N GLY A 80 -28.13 -5.50 3.31
CA GLY A 80 -29.27 -4.62 3.10
C GLY A 80 -30.59 -5.25 3.52
N HIS A 81 -30.82 -6.50 3.18
CA HIS A 81 -32.00 -7.26 3.59
C HIS A 81 -32.07 -7.40 5.12
N ALA A 82 -30.97 -7.79 5.78
CA ALA A 82 -30.90 -7.90 7.24
C ALA A 82 -31.19 -6.57 7.93
N ILE A 83 -30.64 -5.47 7.42
CA ILE A 83 -30.86 -4.10 7.95
C ILE A 83 -32.34 -3.75 7.87
N LYS A 84 -32.98 -3.97 6.73
CA LYS A 84 -34.41 -3.63 6.54
C LYS A 84 -35.33 -4.48 7.41
N GLN A 85 -34.95 -5.71 7.75
CA GLN A 85 -35.71 -6.54 8.69
C GLN A 85 -35.57 -6.10 10.13
N LEU A 86 -34.35 -5.68 10.55
CA LEU A 86 -34.13 -5.20 11.92
C LEU A 86 -34.61 -3.75 12.10
N TRP A 87 -34.37 -2.90 11.11
CA TRP A 87 -34.74 -1.47 11.14
C TRP A 87 -35.45 -1.06 9.84
N PRO A 88 -36.75 -1.31 9.70
CA PRO A 88 -37.51 -1.09 8.46
C PRO A 88 -37.49 0.34 7.92
N GLN A 89 -37.28 1.34 8.79
CA GLN A 89 -37.25 2.76 8.41
C GLN A 89 -35.91 3.23 7.85
N THR A 90 -34.85 2.41 7.92
CA THR A 90 -33.53 2.73 7.36
C THR A 90 -33.62 3.02 5.87
N LYS A 91 -32.98 4.07 5.39
CA LYS A 91 -32.88 4.35 3.96
C LYS A 91 -31.57 3.79 3.44
N MET A 92 -31.66 3.03 2.36
CA MET A 92 -30.53 2.34 1.74
C MET A 92 -29.91 3.23 0.67
N ALA A 93 -28.58 3.41 0.71
CA ALA A 93 -27.86 4.21 -0.28
C ALA A 93 -27.15 3.32 -1.32
N ILE A 94 -25.88 2.97 -1.10
CA ILE A 94 -25.06 2.16 -2.02
C ILE A 94 -24.31 1.07 -1.30
N GLY A 95 -24.10 -0.07 -1.97
CA GLY A 95 -23.37 -1.24 -1.45
C GLY A 95 -22.36 -1.80 -2.46
N PRO A 96 -21.25 -1.09 -2.78
CA PRO A 96 -20.26 -1.57 -3.72
C PRO A 96 -19.32 -2.62 -3.13
N VAL A 97 -18.69 -3.36 -4.03
CA VAL A 97 -17.56 -4.25 -3.73
C VAL A 97 -16.29 -3.40 -3.59
N ILE A 98 -15.42 -3.81 -2.70
CA ILE A 98 -14.08 -3.29 -2.49
C ILE A 98 -13.07 -4.46 -2.41
N ASP A 99 -11.78 -4.15 -2.41
CA ASP A 99 -10.74 -5.17 -2.24
C ASP A 99 -11.01 -6.01 -0.99
N ASN A 100 -11.09 -7.34 -1.20
CA ASN A 100 -11.34 -8.32 -0.16
C ASN A 100 -12.66 -8.16 0.63
N GLY A 101 -13.64 -7.39 0.12
CA GLY A 101 -14.87 -7.16 0.86
C GLY A 101 -15.92 -6.35 0.12
N PHE A 102 -16.80 -5.78 0.92
CA PHE A 102 -17.88 -4.90 0.48
C PHE A 102 -18.20 -3.90 1.59
N TYR A 103 -18.96 -2.86 1.27
CA TYR A 103 -19.61 -2.03 2.28
C TYR A 103 -21.05 -1.70 1.86
N TYR A 104 -21.82 -1.20 2.83
CA TYR A 104 -23.13 -0.61 2.55
C TYR A 104 -23.28 0.70 3.32
N ASP A 105 -23.69 1.76 2.62
CA ASP A 105 -23.99 3.07 3.21
C ASP A 105 -25.48 3.15 3.51
N VAL A 106 -25.82 3.51 4.74
CA VAL A 106 -27.18 3.54 5.25
C VAL A 106 -27.46 4.80 6.06
N ASP A 107 -28.70 5.27 5.98
CA ASP A 107 -29.21 6.36 6.78
C ASP A 107 -30.14 5.79 7.87
N LEU A 108 -29.62 5.70 9.08
CA LEU A 108 -30.28 5.19 10.29
C LEU A 108 -30.59 6.33 11.25
N ASP A 109 -31.66 6.17 12.05
CA ASP A 109 -32.06 7.14 13.06
C ASP A 109 -31.20 7.08 14.35
N HIS A 110 -30.38 6.05 14.50
CA HIS A 110 -29.45 5.88 15.64
C HIS A 110 -28.04 5.54 15.15
N THR A 111 -27.06 5.74 16.01
CA THR A 111 -25.69 5.33 15.75
C THR A 111 -25.51 3.84 16.04
N LEU A 112 -25.01 3.09 15.08
CA LEU A 112 -24.73 1.66 15.22
C LEU A 112 -23.69 1.40 16.31
N THR A 113 -23.90 0.30 17.04
CA THR A 113 -23.01 -0.20 18.10
C THR A 113 -22.42 -1.56 17.70
N GLU A 114 -21.47 -2.08 18.48
CA GLU A 114 -20.94 -3.43 18.29
C GLU A 114 -22.03 -4.52 18.49
N GLU A 115 -23.00 -4.25 19.36
CA GLU A 115 -24.14 -5.15 19.57
C GLU A 115 -25.04 -5.20 18.34
N ASP A 116 -25.27 -4.06 17.69
CA ASP A 116 -26.01 -3.99 16.43
C ASP A 116 -25.29 -4.74 15.31
N MET A 117 -23.97 -4.63 15.24
CA MET A 117 -23.16 -5.38 14.27
C MET A 117 -23.26 -6.89 14.48
N ALA A 118 -23.26 -7.34 15.73
CA ALA A 118 -23.45 -8.75 16.06
C ALA A 118 -24.88 -9.25 15.70
N ALA A 119 -25.90 -8.43 15.96
CA ALA A 119 -27.29 -8.74 15.60
C ALA A 119 -27.48 -8.81 14.07
N LEU A 120 -26.87 -7.86 13.32
CA LEU A 120 -26.86 -7.88 11.86
C LEU A 120 -26.21 -9.14 11.30
N GLU A 121 -25.03 -9.50 11.80
CA GLU A 121 -24.32 -10.70 11.33
C GLU A 121 -25.12 -11.96 11.59
N ALA A 122 -25.73 -12.09 12.78
CA ALA A 122 -26.62 -13.21 13.10
C ALA A 122 -27.83 -13.25 12.14
N ARG A 123 -28.44 -12.08 11.87
CA ARG A 123 -29.59 -12.01 10.96
C ARG A 123 -29.22 -12.35 9.52
N MET A 124 -28.06 -11.91 9.05
CA MET A 124 -27.56 -12.30 7.72
C MET A 124 -27.38 -13.82 7.60
N LEU A 125 -26.84 -14.48 8.63
CA LEU A 125 -26.69 -15.93 8.65
C LEU A 125 -28.05 -16.64 8.61
N GLU A 126 -29.02 -16.21 9.40
CA GLU A 126 -30.40 -16.75 9.37
C GLU A 126 -31.05 -16.61 7.99
N LEU A 127 -30.81 -15.49 7.30
CA LEU A 127 -31.31 -15.26 5.95
C LEU A 127 -30.62 -16.16 4.92
N ALA A 128 -29.31 -16.35 5.02
CA ALA A 128 -28.56 -17.25 4.14
C ALA A 128 -29.01 -18.73 4.35
N ASP A 129 -29.31 -19.13 5.60
CA ASP A 129 -29.78 -20.45 5.94
C ASP A 129 -31.19 -20.75 5.39
N LYS A 130 -31.99 -19.75 5.05
CA LYS A 130 -33.31 -19.94 4.39
C LYS A 130 -33.20 -20.49 2.97
N ASP A 131 -32.02 -20.42 2.34
CA ASP A 131 -31.76 -21.00 1.01
C ASP A 131 -32.75 -20.47 -0.07
N TYR A 132 -33.05 -19.17 -0.06
CA TYR A 132 -33.98 -18.54 -0.99
C TYR A 132 -33.31 -18.07 -2.29
N ASP A 133 -34.08 -18.03 -3.38
CA ASP A 133 -33.62 -17.60 -4.69
C ASP A 133 -33.60 -16.07 -4.80
N VAL A 134 -32.57 -15.56 -5.48
CA VAL A 134 -32.44 -14.16 -5.86
C VAL A 134 -33.05 -13.96 -7.24
N VAL A 135 -34.12 -13.18 -7.33
CA VAL A 135 -34.88 -12.99 -8.57
C VAL A 135 -34.59 -11.64 -9.19
N LYS A 136 -33.95 -11.63 -10.36
CA LYS A 136 -33.72 -10.43 -11.17
C LYS A 136 -34.93 -10.10 -12.01
N LYS A 137 -35.34 -8.82 -12.03
CA LYS A 137 -36.36 -8.29 -12.95
C LYS A 137 -35.80 -7.04 -13.62
N ARG A 138 -35.79 -7.01 -14.95
CA ARG A 138 -35.53 -5.79 -15.72
C ARG A 138 -36.85 -5.04 -15.88
N VAL A 139 -36.91 -3.82 -15.37
CA VAL A 139 -38.09 -2.99 -15.36
C VAL A 139 -37.83 -1.66 -16.07
N SER A 140 -38.89 -0.90 -16.43
CA SER A 140 -38.73 0.45 -16.95
C SER A 140 -38.15 1.36 -15.84
N TRP A 141 -37.50 2.45 -16.27
CA TRP A 141 -36.98 3.47 -15.34
C TRP A 141 -38.10 4.01 -14.42
N GLN A 142 -39.30 4.25 -14.98
CA GLN A 142 -40.47 4.75 -14.21
C GLN A 142 -40.93 3.73 -13.16
N GLU A 143 -41.01 2.47 -13.52
CA GLU A 143 -41.42 1.40 -12.59
C GLU A 143 -40.40 1.24 -11.45
N ALA A 144 -39.10 1.28 -11.75
CA ALA A 144 -38.04 1.22 -10.72
C ALA A 144 -38.20 2.40 -9.74
N ARG A 145 -38.41 3.61 -10.27
CA ARG A 145 -38.58 4.82 -9.47
C ARG A 145 -39.81 4.74 -8.56
N ASP A 146 -40.92 4.24 -9.08
CA ASP A 146 -42.15 4.09 -8.32
C ASP A 146 -42.02 3.06 -7.20
N VAL A 147 -41.31 1.95 -7.46
CA VAL A 147 -40.99 0.91 -6.44
C VAL A 147 -40.21 1.53 -5.28
N PHE A 148 -39.13 2.27 -5.55
CA PHE A 148 -38.32 2.87 -4.50
C PHE A 148 -38.98 4.06 -3.81
N ALA A 149 -39.74 4.85 -4.53
CA ALA A 149 -40.51 5.95 -3.95
C ALA A 149 -41.58 5.42 -2.97
N ALA A 150 -42.30 4.35 -3.34
CA ALA A 150 -43.29 3.71 -2.47
C ALA A 150 -42.69 3.10 -1.21
N ARG A 151 -41.39 2.70 -1.25
CA ARG A 151 -40.63 2.14 -0.13
C ARG A 151 -39.93 3.22 0.72
N GLY A 152 -39.98 4.50 0.33
CA GLY A 152 -39.32 5.61 1.02
C GLY A 152 -37.81 5.66 0.82
N GLU A 153 -37.27 4.97 -0.19
CA GLU A 153 -35.83 4.85 -0.50
C GLU A 153 -35.34 6.09 -1.29
N SER A 154 -35.26 7.23 -0.62
CA SER A 154 -34.93 8.50 -1.26
C SER A 154 -33.59 8.52 -1.99
N TYR A 155 -32.56 7.84 -1.46
CA TYR A 155 -31.24 7.76 -2.11
C TYR A 155 -31.29 6.94 -3.41
N LYS A 156 -32.07 5.86 -3.46
CA LYS A 156 -32.27 5.06 -4.68
C LYS A 156 -33.02 5.85 -5.73
N VAL A 157 -34.01 6.65 -5.32
CA VAL A 157 -34.74 7.58 -6.24
C VAL A 157 -33.77 8.63 -6.78
N GLU A 158 -32.92 9.21 -5.94
CA GLU A 158 -31.94 10.21 -6.39
C GLU A 158 -30.93 9.61 -7.38
N ILE A 159 -30.44 8.36 -7.15
CA ILE A 159 -29.56 7.65 -8.08
C ILE A 159 -30.25 7.44 -9.43
N LEU A 160 -31.51 7.03 -9.44
CA LEU A 160 -32.31 6.89 -10.68
C LEU A 160 -32.42 8.22 -11.42
N ASP A 161 -32.79 9.29 -10.70
CA ASP A 161 -33.02 10.60 -11.30
C ASP A 161 -31.76 11.23 -11.91
N GLN A 162 -30.58 10.95 -11.36
CA GLN A 162 -29.31 11.61 -11.72
C GLN A 162 -28.33 10.76 -12.53
N ASN A 163 -28.34 9.43 -12.34
CA ASN A 163 -27.28 8.57 -12.85
C ASN A 163 -27.76 7.51 -13.86
N ILE A 164 -29.07 7.33 -14.05
CA ILE A 164 -29.64 6.31 -14.95
C ILE A 164 -30.49 7.01 -16.01
N ALA A 165 -30.20 6.73 -17.28
CA ALA A 165 -30.94 7.29 -18.38
C ALA A 165 -32.40 6.79 -18.37
N ARG A 166 -33.35 7.64 -18.81
CA ARG A 166 -34.79 7.33 -18.72
C ARG A 166 -35.24 6.21 -19.66
N ASP A 167 -34.51 5.93 -20.68
CA ASP A 167 -34.69 4.84 -21.64
C ASP A 167 -34.01 3.53 -21.21
N ASP A 168 -33.18 3.56 -20.15
CA ASP A 168 -32.59 2.37 -19.56
C ASP A 168 -33.61 1.49 -18.86
N LYS A 169 -33.27 0.20 -18.76
CA LYS A 169 -34.03 -0.81 -18.03
C LYS A 169 -33.21 -1.32 -16.84
N PRO A 170 -33.26 -0.65 -15.69
CA PRO A 170 -32.53 -1.06 -14.50
C PRO A 170 -32.94 -2.46 -14.03
N GLY A 171 -31.96 -3.19 -13.49
CA GLY A 171 -32.18 -4.50 -12.85
C GLY A 171 -32.60 -4.32 -11.39
N LEU A 172 -33.76 -4.84 -11.03
CA LEU A 172 -34.20 -4.98 -9.65
C LEU A 172 -33.97 -6.42 -9.18
N TYR A 173 -33.28 -6.56 -8.07
CA TYR A 173 -33.00 -7.86 -7.44
C TYR A 173 -33.88 -8.03 -6.21
N HIS A 174 -34.73 -9.05 -6.26
CA HIS A 174 -35.69 -9.37 -5.20
C HIS A 174 -35.09 -10.46 -4.28
N HIS A 175 -35.08 -10.15 -3.00
CA HIS A 175 -34.66 -11.02 -1.90
C HIS A 175 -35.83 -11.19 -0.93
N GLU A 176 -36.79 -12.09 -1.25
CA GLU A 176 -38.07 -12.15 -0.57
C GLU A 176 -38.78 -10.77 -0.61
N GLU A 177 -39.02 -10.12 0.55
CA GLU A 177 -39.64 -8.79 0.65
C GLU A 177 -38.68 -7.62 0.38
N TYR A 178 -37.35 -7.84 0.40
CA TYR A 178 -36.36 -6.83 0.13
C TYR A 178 -36.08 -6.72 -1.37
N VAL A 179 -35.91 -5.50 -1.85
CA VAL A 179 -35.57 -5.20 -3.25
C VAL A 179 -34.45 -4.20 -3.29
N ASP A 180 -33.41 -4.52 -4.07
CA ASP A 180 -32.34 -3.59 -4.37
C ASP A 180 -32.16 -3.38 -5.88
N MET A 181 -31.42 -2.34 -6.25
CA MET A 181 -31.14 -1.96 -7.63
C MET A 181 -29.62 -1.92 -7.87
N CYS A 182 -29.17 -2.68 -8.84
CA CYS A 182 -27.80 -2.63 -9.29
C CYS A 182 -27.64 -3.19 -10.72
N ARG A 183 -26.41 -3.14 -11.23
CA ARG A 183 -26.09 -3.72 -12.55
C ARG A 183 -26.00 -5.25 -12.51
N GLY A 184 -25.66 -5.82 -11.36
CA GLY A 184 -25.38 -7.23 -11.22
C GLY A 184 -24.02 -7.66 -11.83
N PRO A 185 -23.78 -8.95 -12.04
CA PRO A 185 -24.63 -10.06 -11.62
C PRO A 185 -24.62 -10.33 -10.13
N HIS A 186 -25.57 -11.15 -9.68
CA HIS A 186 -25.67 -11.69 -8.31
C HIS A 186 -25.70 -13.20 -8.29
N VAL A 187 -25.42 -13.78 -7.13
CA VAL A 187 -25.63 -15.23 -6.92
C VAL A 187 -27.11 -15.59 -7.16
N PRO A 188 -27.41 -16.77 -7.75
CA PRO A 188 -28.79 -17.17 -8.03
C PRO A 188 -29.58 -17.52 -6.76
N ASN A 189 -28.87 -17.83 -5.66
CA ASN A 189 -29.47 -18.26 -4.42
C ASN A 189 -28.58 -17.88 -3.23
N MET A 190 -29.19 -17.47 -2.09
CA MET A 190 -28.47 -16.98 -0.92
C MET A 190 -27.65 -18.02 -0.18
N ARG A 191 -27.85 -19.33 -0.43
CA ARG A 191 -26.97 -20.39 0.10
C ARG A 191 -25.48 -20.22 -0.24
N HIS A 192 -25.13 -19.42 -1.26
CA HIS A 192 -23.75 -19.12 -1.59
C HIS A 192 -23.11 -18.12 -0.62
N CYS A 193 -23.90 -17.36 0.15
CA CYS A 193 -23.46 -16.26 1.00
C CYS A 193 -23.33 -16.66 2.49
N HIS A 194 -22.71 -17.80 2.81
CA HIS A 194 -22.53 -18.24 4.20
C HIS A 194 -21.20 -17.85 4.84
N HIS A 195 -20.19 -17.52 4.04
CA HIS A 195 -18.82 -17.34 4.53
C HIS A 195 -18.43 -15.87 4.50
N PHE A 196 -19.06 -15.08 5.36
CA PHE A 196 -18.82 -13.66 5.51
C PHE A 196 -18.51 -13.28 6.96
N LYS A 197 -18.02 -12.05 7.16
CA LYS A 197 -17.83 -11.41 8.46
C LYS A 197 -18.06 -9.91 8.31
N LEU A 198 -18.87 -9.31 9.19
CA LEU A 198 -18.91 -7.86 9.35
C LEU A 198 -17.67 -7.40 10.14
N GLN A 199 -17.03 -6.31 9.70
CA GLN A 199 -15.72 -5.92 10.20
C GLN A 199 -15.75 -4.68 11.07
N LYS A 200 -16.25 -3.58 10.51
CA LYS A 200 -16.26 -2.26 11.17
C LYS A 200 -17.36 -1.38 10.61
N MET A 201 -17.64 -0.30 11.33
CA MET A 201 -18.52 0.78 10.89
C MET A 201 -17.76 2.11 10.91
N SER A 202 -18.15 3.04 10.06
CA SER A 202 -17.63 4.41 10.02
C SER A 202 -18.68 5.37 9.51
N GLY A 203 -18.48 6.68 9.72
CA GLY A 203 -19.22 7.72 9.01
C GLY A 203 -18.73 7.87 7.57
N ALA A 204 -19.64 8.20 6.64
CA ALA A 204 -19.31 8.55 5.27
C ALA A 204 -20.30 9.60 4.76
N TYR A 205 -19.82 10.69 4.18
CA TYR A 205 -20.71 11.69 3.57
C TYR A 205 -21.30 11.15 2.27
N TRP A 206 -22.60 11.39 2.06
CA TRP A 206 -23.26 11.02 0.81
C TRP A 206 -22.50 11.61 -0.39
N ARG A 207 -22.15 10.76 -1.36
CA ARG A 207 -21.34 11.11 -2.55
C ARG A 207 -19.97 11.71 -2.24
N GLY A 208 -19.44 11.51 -1.04
CA GLY A 208 -18.13 12.03 -0.66
C GLY A 208 -18.06 13.53 -0.42
N ASP A 209 -19.19 14.24 -0.47
CA ASP A 209 -19.28 15.68 -0.25
C ASP A 209 -19.62 15.97 1.21
N SER A 210 -18.75 16.67 1.93
CA SER A 210 -18.92 17.04 3.34
C SER A 210 -20.13 17.95 3.62
N ASN A 211 -20.71 18.57 2.59
CA ASN A 211 -21.93 19.34 2.70
C ASN A 211 -23.21 18.48 2.71
N ASN A 212 -23.10 17.22 2.28
CA ASN A 212 -24.21 16.28 2.28
C ASN A 212 -24.35 15.57 3.64
N LYS A 213 -25.48 14.87 3.81
CA LYS A 213 -25.74 14.10 5.02
C LYS A 213 -24.66 13.05 5.28
N MET A 214 -24.23 12.94 6.52
CA MET A 214 -23.35 11.85 6.97
C MET A 214 -24.19 10.59 7.15
N LEU A 215 -23.82 9.54 6.41
CA LEU A 215 -24.36 8.19 6.48
C LEU A 215 -23.48 7.30 7.34
N GLN A 216 -24.02 6.15 7.74
CA GLN A 216 -23.23 5.11 8.40
C GLN A 216 -22.82 4.05 7.38
N ARG A 217 -21.54 3.76 7.32
CA ARG A 217 -20.94 2.77 6.42
C ARG A 217 -20.57 1.52 7.19
N ILE A 218 -21.15 0.40 6.79
CA ILE A 218 -20.88 -0.91 7.38
C ILE A 218 -20.01 -1.70 6.43
N TYR A 219 -18.84 -2.14 6.89
CA TYR A 219 -17.90 -2.95 6.12
C TYR A 219 -18.05 -4.43 6.42
N GLY A 220 -17.97 -5.25 5.38
CA GLY A 220 -17.96 -6.69 5.48
C GLY A 220 -16.96 -7.32 4.52
N THR A 221 -16.66 -8.60 4.75
CA THR A 221 -15.88 -9.45 3.85
C THR A 221 -16.63 -10.75 3.56
N ALA A 222 -16.45 -11.32 2.37
CA ALA A 222 -17.04 -12.61 2.02
C ALA A 222 -16.07 -13.45 1.15
N TRP A 223 -16.12 -14.76 1.33
CA TRP A 223 -15.20 -15.73 0.76
C TRP A 223 -15.92 -16.98 0.27
N ALA A 224 -15.29 -17.70 -0.67
CA ALA A 224 -15.89 -18.91 -1.26
C ALA A 224 -16.13 -20.03 -0.24
N ASP A 225 -15.30 -20.10 0.80
CA ASP A 225 -15.39 -21.15 1.83
C ASP A 225 -14.88 -20.65 3.21
N LYS A 226 -15.19 -21.44 4.23
CA LYS A 226 -14.80 -21.17 5.63
C LYS A 226 -13.28 -21.10 5.82
N LYS A 227 -12.50 -21.86 5.03
CA LYS A 227 -11.03 -21.91 5.16
C LYS A 227 -10.43 -20.59 4.69
N GLN A 228 -10.91 -20.06 3.55
CA GLN A 228 -10.49 -18.76 3.02
C GLN A 228 -10.86 -17.61 3.97
N LEU A 229 -12.10 -17.59 4.48
CA LEU A 229 -12.52 -16.59 5.47
C LEU A 229 -11.65 -16.65 6.73
N LYS A 230 -11.39 -17.84 7.27
CA LYS A 230 -10.54 -18.00 8.45
C LYS A 230 -9.11 -17.52 8.18
N ALA A 231 -8.54 -17.87 7.04
CA ALA A 231 -7.18 -17.42 6.66
C ALA A 231 -7.11 -15.89 6.54
N TYR A 232 -8.13 -15.27 5.96
CA TYR A 232 -8.22 -13.82 5.86
C TYR A 232 -8.31 -13.13 7.24
N LEU A 233 -9.20 -13.64 8.11
CA LEU A 233 -9.35 -13.09 9.47
C LEU A 233 -8.06 -13.24 10.30
N GLN A 234 -7.34 -14.37 10.14
CA GLN A 234 -6.03 -14.54 10.76
C GLN A 234 -5.00 -13.54 10.25
N ARG A 235 -4.98 -13.26 8.92
CA ARG A 235 -4.12 -12.20 8.36
C ARG A 235 -4.43 -10.84 8.96
N LEU A 236 -5.72 -10.49 9.11
CA LEU A 236 -6.11 -9.22 9.73
C LEU A 236 -5.68 -9.13 11.19
N GLU A 237 -5.82 -10.21 11.95
CA GLU A 237 -5.37 -10.25 13.35
C GLU A 237 -3.85 -10.09 13.44
N GLU A 238 -3.09 -10.79 12.59
CA GLU A 238 -1.63 -10.62 12.52
C GLU A 238 -1.24 -9.20 12.08
N ALA A 239 -1.95 -8.60 11.11
CA ALA A 239 -1.75 -7.22 10.71
C ALA A 239 -1.97 -6.24 11.88
N ALA A 240 -3.03 -6.45 12.68
CA ALA A 240 -3.31 -5.62 13.85
C ALA A 240 -2.25 -5.77 14.97
N LYS A 241 -1.64 -6.96 15.11
CA LYS A 241 -0.51 -7.19 16.03
C LYS A 241 0.76 -6.50 15.57
N ARG A 242 0.96 -6.37 14.25
CA ARG A 242 2.15 -5.79 13.61
C ARG A 242 2.00 -4.29 13.31
N ASP A 243 0.86 -3.68 13.60
CA ASP A 243 0.61 -2.26 13.34
C ASP A 243 1.76 -1.37 13.86
N HIS A 244 2.42 -0.66 12.94
CA HIS A 244 3.57 0.20 13.24
C HIS A 244 3.28 1.28 14.27
N ARG A 245 2.02 1.74 14.40
CA ARG A 245 1.61 2.72 15.40
C ARG A 245 1.65 2.13 16.81
N LYS A 246 1.22 0.87 16.95
CA LYS A 246 1.25 0.13 18.21
C LYS A 246 2.67 -0.26 18.59
N ILE A 247 3.42 -0.84 17.64
CA ILE A 247 4.82 -1.24 17.88
C ILE A 247 5.68 0.00 18.10
N GLY A 248 5.52 1.06 17.32
CA GLY A 248 6.24 2.32 17.47
C GLY A 248 6.08 2.92 18.88
N LYS A 249 4.86 2.88 19.42
CA LYS A 249 4.59 3.30 20.81
C LYS A 249 5.24 2.36 21.84
N GLN A 250 5.17 1.02 21.61
CA GLN A 250 5.77 0.04 22.53
C GLN A 250 7.30 0.14 22.60
N LEU A 251 7.93 0.44 21.47
CA LEU A 251 9.38 0.55 21.34
C LEU A 251 9.89 1.99 21.50
N ASP A 252 9.00 2.94 21.78
CA ASP A 252 9.34 4.37 21.97
C ASP A 252 10.06 4.97 20.75
N LEU A 253 9.56 4.67 19.54
CA LEU A 253 10.19 5.11 18.31
C LEU A 253 9.80 6.54 17.90
N TYR A 254 8.53 6.89 18.05
CA TYR A 254 7.98 8.18 17.63
C TYR A 254 6.60 8.44 18.23
N HIS A 255 6.14 9.69 18.13
CA HIS A 255 4.72 10.03 18.31
C HIS A 255 4.26 11.08 17.26
N MET A 256 2.95 11.27 17.21
CA MET A 256 2.27 12.32 16.45
C MET A 256 1.28 13.03 17.37
N GLN A 257 1.08 14.33 17.15
CA GLN A 257 0.19 15.14 17.96
C GLN A 257 -0.52 16.23 17.12
N GLU A 258 -1.53 16.87 17.71
CA GLU A 258 -2.43 17.79 17.01
C GLU A 258 -1.75 19.07 16.51
N GLU A 259 -0.70 19.53 17.15
CA GLU A 259 0.03 20.74 16.77
C GLU A 259 0.84 20.56 15.46
N ALA A 260 1.07 19.30 15.05
CA ALA A 260 1.75 18.97 13.80
C ALA A 260 1.08 17.76 13.10
N PRO A 261 -0.14 17.92 12.60
CA PRO A 261 -0.91 16.80 12.08
C PRO A 261 -0.26 16.20 10.83
N GLY A 262 0.04 14.90 10.89
CA GLY A 262 0.73 14.18 9.81
C GLY A 262 2.24 14.46 9.75
N MET A 263 2.84 14.98 10.80
CA MET A 263 4.28 15.15 10.94
C MET A 263 4.80 14.37 12.15
N VAL A 264 5.99 13.80 12.04
CA VAL A 264 6.52 12.83 13.00
C VAL A 264 7.46 13.50 14.00
N PHE A 265 7.21 13.26 15.29
CA PHE A 265 8.18 13.56 16.36
C PHE A 265 8.98 12.28 16.64
N TRP A 266 10.21 12.24 16.15
CA TRP A 266 11.09 11.10 16.34
C TRP A 266 11.70 11.07 17.74
N HIS A 267 11.59 9.93 18.43
CA HIS A 267 12.32 9.67 19.65
C HIS A 267 13.72 9.11 19.34
N ASN A 268 14.56 9.01 20.35
CA ASN A 268 15.95 8.58 20.16
C ASN A 268 16.08 7.26 19.40
N ASP A 269 15.28 6.26 19.76
CA ASP A 269 15.39 4.92 19.18
C ASP A 269 14.86 4.91 17.72
N GLY A 270 13.75 5.61 17.44
CA GLY A 270 13.26 5.79 16.07
C GLY A 270 14.20 6.62 15.20
N TRP A 271 14.75 7.70 15.76
CA TRP A 271 15.74 8.51 15.05
C TRP A 271 17.03 7.74 14.73
N THR A 272 17.42 6.80 15.60
CA THR A 272 18.54 5.90 15.32
C THR A 272 18.27 5.03 14.10
N ILE A 273 17.10 4.41 13.98
CA ILE A 273 16.71 3.63 12.78
C ILE A 273 16.74 4.52 11.54
N PHE A 274 16.20 5.72 11.63
CA PHE A 274 16.18 6.70 10.55
C PHE A 274 17.59 7.00 10.03
N ARG A 275 18.51 7.32 10.92
CA ARG A 275 19.91 7.62 10.59
C ARG A 275 20.67 6.41 10.01
N GLU A 276 20.39 5.20 10.51
CA GLU A 276 20.99 3.99 9.95
C GLU A 276 20.53 3.75 8.51
N LEU A 277 19.26 3.99 8.21
CA LEU A 277 18.74 3.93 6.83
C LEU A 277 19.40 4.99 5.93
N GLU A 278 19.51 6.24 6.39
CA GLU A 278 20.23 7.28 5.64
C GLU A 278 21.70 6.88 5.40
N THR A 279 22.37 6.33 6.42
CA THR A 279 23.77 5.89 6.30
C THR A 279 23.91 4.74 5.31
N PHE A 280 22.99 3.80 5.34
CA PHE A 280 22.91 2.72 4.36
C PHE A 280 22.74 3.26 2.94
N MET A 281 21.78 4.13 2.74
CA MET A 281 21.53 4.73 1.42
C MET A 281 22.71 5.58 0.94
N ARG A 282 23.40 6.33 1.82
CA ARG A 282 24.63 7.06 1.45
C ARG A 282 25.74 6.11 0.98
N THR A 283 25.82 4.91 1.53
CA THR A 283 26.75 3.90 1.02
C THR A 283 26.37 3.50 -0.40
N LYS A 284 25.09 3.23 -0.66
CA LYS A 284 24.59 2.91 -1.99
C LYS A 284 24.77 4.07 -2.97
N LEU A 285 24.52 5.29 -2.57
CA LEU A 285 24.75 6.48 -3.40
C LEU A 285 26.21 6.56 -3.86
N ARG A 286 27.18 6.28 -2.99
CA ARG A 286 28.61 6.25 -3.35
C ARG A 286 28.95 5.09 -4.28
N GLU A 287 28.38 3.89 -4.06
CA GLU A 287 28.57 2.73 -4.91
C GLU A 287 28.08 2.97 -6.36
N TYR A 288 27.03 3.79 -6.52
CA TYR A 288 26.43 4.16 -7.81
C TYR A 288 26.84 5.55 -8.32
N ASP A 289 27.86 6.14 -7.73
CA ASP A 289 28.48 7.42 -8.16
C ASP A 289 27.52 8.63 -8.16
N TYR A 290 26.73 8.75 -7.10
CA TYR A 290 25.86 9.92 -6.88
C TYR A 290 26.56 11.00 -6.05
N GLN A 291 26.32 12.26 -6.41
CA GLN A 291 26.68 13.44 -5.62
C GLN A 291 25.53 13.80 -4.68
N GLU A 292 25.76 13.84 -3.37
CA GLU A 292 24.75 14.28 -2.41
C GLU A 292 24.72 15.81 -2.40
N VAL A 293 23.53 16.38 -2.61
CA VAL A 293 23.27 17.82 -2.61
C VAL A 293 22.20 18.18 -1.59
N LYS A 294 22.00 19.48 -1.32
CA LYS A 294 20.96 19.97 -0.41
C LYS A 294 20.32 21.25 -0.96
N GLY A 295 19.04 21.18 -1.29
CA GLY A 295 18.24 22.32 -1.68
C GLY A 295 17.52 22.99 -0.51
N PRO A 296 17.09 24.27 -0.64
CA PRO A 296 16.29 24.95 0.37
C PRO A 296 14.90 24.32 0.51
N SER A 297 14.35 24.34 1.74
CA SER A 297 13.03 23.76 2.01
C SER A 297 11.87 24.66 1.55
N MET A 298 12.09 25.95 1.43
CA MET A 298 11.09 26.94 1.05
C MET A 298 11.63 27.78 -0.11
N MET A 299 10.84 27.92 -1.17
CA MET A 299 11.21 28.64 -2.39
C MET A 299 10.06 29.51 -2.88
N ASP A 300 10.41 30.60 -3.58
CA ASP A 300 9.50 31.58 -4.13
C ASP A 300 8.52 30.94 -5.13
N ARG A 301 7.29 31.40 -5.14
CA ARG A 301 6.20 30.98 -6.04
C ARG A 301 6.62 30.94 -7.52
N VAL A 302 7.42 31.91 -7.98
CA VAL A 302 7.87 32.02 -9.37
C VAL A 302 8.55 30.74 -9.85
N LEU A 303 9.34 30.06 -8.99
CA LEU A 303 9.98 28.80 -9.36
C LEU A 303 8.94 27.68 -9.59
N TRP A 304 7.90 27.65 -8.78
CA TRP A 304 6.82 26.68 -8.87
C TRP A 304 5.89 26.91 -10.07
N GLU A 305 5.68 28.18 -10.45
CA GLU A 305 4.96 28.55 -11.68
C GLU A 305 5.76 28.11 -12.92
N ARG A 306 7.05 28.44 -12.97
CA ARG A 306 7.93 28.06 -14.09
C ARG A 306 8.00 26.55 -14.28
N SER A 307 8.07 25.78 -13.21
CA SER A 307 8.10 24.32 -13.26
C SER A 307 6.73 23.68 -13.56
N GLY A 308 5.63 24.43 -13.46
CA GLY A 308 4.26 23.94 -13.65
C GLY A 308 3.62 23.30 -12.41
N HIS A 309 4.33 23.23 -11.30
CA HIS A 309 3.78 22.68 -10.05
C HIS A 309 2.64 23.54 -9.51
N TRP A 310 2.73 24.87 -9.65
CA TRP A 310 1.71 25.77 -9.17
C TRP A 310 0.35 25.55 -9.84
N ASP A 311 0.34 25.28 -11.15
CA ASP A 311 -0.89 25.06 -11.91
C ASP A 311 -1.47 23.67 -11.72
N LYS A 312 -0.62 22.67 -11.52
CA LYS A 312 -1.03 21.25 -11.51
C LYS A 312 -1.11 20.64 -10.12
N TYR A 313 -0.47 21.24 -9.11
CA TYR A 313 -0.32 20.65 -7.78
C TYR A 313 -0.56 21.64 -6.63
N ALA A 314 -1.13 22.83 -6.88
CA ALA A 314 -1.31 23.90 -5.87
C ALA A 314 -2.02 23.44 -4.59
N GLN A 315 -3.08 22.63 -4.72
CA GLN A 315 -3.83 22.13 -3.55
C GLN A 315 -3.00 21.21 -2.63
N GLY A 316 -1.97 20.58 -3.18
CA GLY A 316 -1.04 19.72 -2.44
C GLY A 316 0.12 20.48 -1.78
N MET A 317 0.22 21.80 -1.91
CA MET A 317 1.34 22.59 -1.37
C MET A 317 0.93 23.37 -0.11
N PHE A 318 1.88 23.45 0.84
CA PHE A 318 1.81 24.44 1.91
C PHE A 318 2.42 25.74 1.45
N THR A 319 1.67 26.84 1.52
CA THR A 319 2.13 28.18 1.11
C THR A 319 2.22 29.12 2.30
N THR A 320 3.08 30.12 2.21
CA THR A 320 3.24 31.18 3.21
C THR A 320 3.59 32.49 2.53
N GLN A 321 3.41 33.59 3.23
CA GLN A 321 3.76 34.92 2.75
C GLN A 321 4.75 35.59 3.69
N SER A 322 5.77 36.22 3.13
CA SER A 322 6.72 37.05 3.86
C SER A 322 7.26 38.15 2.95
N GLU A 323 7.48 39.36 3.47
CA GLU A 323 8.06 40.49 2.73
C GLU A 323 7.37 40.79 1.38
N ASN A 324 6.05 40.69 1.32
CA ASN A 324 5.22 40.84 0.10
C ASN A 324 5.53 39.81 -1.00
N ARG A 325 6.10 38.67 -0.65
CA ARG A 325 6.31 37.51 -1.52
C ARG A 325 5.54 36.29 -1.05
N GLU A 326 5.12 35.47 -2.00
CA GLU A 326 4.50 34.19 -1.74
C GLU A 326 5.52 33.07 -1.93
N TYR A 327 5.59 32.16 -0.97
CA TYR A 327 6.50 31.02 -0.96
C TYR A 327 5.71 29.72 -0.82
N ALA A 328 6.29 28.62 -1.29
CA ALA A 328 5.82 27.29 -0.95
C ALA A 328 6.92 26.49 -0.25
N ILE A 329 6.50 25.68 0.74
CA ILE A 329 7.35 24.64 1.29
C ILE A 329 7.40 23.53 0.22
N LYS A 330 8.59 23.09 -0.14
CA LYS A 330 8.77 22.16 -1.27
C LYS A 330 8.00 20.87 -1.12
N PRO A 331 7.11 20.53 -2.08
CA PRO A 331 6.46 19.20 -2.14
C PRO A 331 7.35 18.18 -2.84
N MET A 332 8.36 18.61 -3.59
CA MET A 332 9.31 17.85 -4.41
C MET A 332 10.65 18.56 -4.49
N ASN A 333 11.73 17.82 -4.81
CA ASN A 333 13.09 18.36 -4.88
C ASN A 333 13.51 18.77 -6.30
N CYS A 334 12.80 18.29 -7.33
CA CYS A 334 13.20 18.44 -8.74
C CYS A 334 13.50 19.89 -9.18
N PRO A 335 12.68 20.92 -8.89
CA PRO A 335 13.04 22.28 -9.31
C PRO A 335 14.32 22.80 -8.64
N GLY A 336 14.58 22.41 -7.39
CA GLY A 336 15.81 22.76 -6.67
C GLY A 336 17.05 22.15 -7.31
N HIS A 337 17.00 20.88 -7.70
CA HIS A 337 18.12 20.20 -8.37
C HIS A 337 18.41 20.81 -9.74
N VAL A 338 17.39 21.19 -10.50
CA VAL A 338 17.61 21.94 -11.76
C VAL A 338 18.29 23.27 -11.51
N GLN A 339 17.98 23.99 -10.42
CA GLN A 339 18.69 25.24 -10.08
C GLN A 339 20.18 24.99 -9.73
N ILE A 340 20.48 23.84 -9.10
CA ILE A 340 21.89 23.44 -8.83
C ILE A 340 22.57 23.07 -10.14
N PHE A 341 21.93 22.33 -11.02
CA PHE A 341 22.46 22.00 -12.36
C PHE A 341 22.80 23.25 -13.16
N ASN A 342 21.95 24.28 -13.10
CA ASN A 342 22.13 25.55 -13.82
C ASN A 342 23.32 26.40 -13.34
N GLN A 343 23.98 26.02 -12.23
CA GLN A 343 25.17 26.74 -11.78
C GLN A 343 26.38 26.30 -12.60
N GLY A 344 26.91 27.23 -13.35
CA GLY A 344 28.06 27.04 -14.25
C GLY A 344 27.69 26.34 -15.58
N LEU A 345 28.62 26.41 -16.51
CA LEU A 345 28.47 25.78 -17.81
C LEU A 345 28.65 24.25 -17.68
N LYS A 346 27.76 23.49 -18.28
CA LYS A 346 27.85 22.02 -18.39
C LYS A 346 28.13 21.64 -19.84
N SER A 347 28.88 20.58 -20.05
CA SER A 347 29.10 19.94 -21.34
C SER A 347 28.62 18.49 -21.33
N TYR A 348 28.50 17.89 -22.49
CA TYR A 348 28.17 16.47 -22.63
C TYR A 348 29.12 15.53 -21.86
N ARG A 349 30.37 15.99 -21.60
CA ARG A 349 31.37 15.22 -20.82
C ARG A 349 31.10 15.20 -19.32
N ASP A 350 30.26 16.13 -18.84
CA ASP A 350 29.82 16.17 -17.44
C ASP A 350 28.59 15.29 -17.18
N LEU A 351 28.02 14.69 -18.25
CA LEU A 351 26.84 13.83 -18.18
C LEU A 351 27.24 12.35 -18.30
N PRO A 352 26.55 11.44 -17.62
CA PRO A 352 25.39 11.67 -16.75
C PRO A 352 25.81 12.31 -15.42
N LEU A 353 25.05 13.31 -14.96
CA LEU A 353 25.25 13.96 -13.68
C LEU A 353 24.15 13.48 -12.70
N ARG A 354 24.54 12.71 -11.69
CA ARG A 354 23.63 12.08 -10.73
C ARG A 354 23.64 12.87 -9.42
N MET A 355 22.54 13.55 -9.11
CA MET A 355 22.37 14.32 -7.87
C MET A 355 21.36 13.63 -6.97
N ALA A 356 21.69 13.41 -5.69
CA ALA A 356 20.79 12.83 -4.69
C ALA A 356 20.63 13.76 -3.50
N GLU A 357 19.44 13.74 -2.88
CA GLU A 357 19.12 14.51 -1.68
C GLU A 357 18.22 13.70 -0.75
N PHE A 358 18.56 13.65 0.54
CA PHE A 358 17.56 13.36 1.56
C PHE A 358 16.73 14.63 1.78
N GLY A 359 15.71 14.76 0.94
CA GLY A 359 14.91 15.96 0.81
C GLY A 359 13.71 15.96 1.72
N SER A 360 13.66 16.89 2.68
CA SER A 360 12.47 17.10 3.50
C SER A 360 11.38 17.79 2.66
N CYS A 361 10.33 17.03 2.35
CA CYS A 361 9.19 17.47 1.53
C CYS A 361 7.92 17.54 2.37
N HIS A 362 7.00 18.43 1.97
CA HIS A 362 5.71 18.57 2.64
C HIS A 362 4.57 18.57 1.62
N ARG A 363 3.56 17.75 1.85
CA ARG A 363 2.36 17.68 1.01
C ARG A 363 1.11 17.84 1.87
N ASN A 364 0.20 18.71 1.43
CA ASN A 364 -1.03 18.99 2.15
C ASN A 364 -2.06 17.86 1.93
N GLU A 365 -1.73 16.67 2.43
CA GLU A 365 -2.62 15.52 2.38
C GLU A 365 -3.90 15.78 3.20
N PRO A 366 -5.09 15.35 2.72
CA PRO A 366 -6.32 15.47 3.49
C PRO A 366 -6.23 14.77 4.84
N SER A 367 -6.76 15.38 5.90
CA SER A 367 -6.67 14.84 7.27
C SER A 367 -7.23 13.42 7.41
N GLY A 368 -8.33 13.11 6.70
CA GLY A 368 -8.94 11.77 6.71
C GLY A 368 -8.12 10.68 6.02
N SER A 369 -7.07 11.05 5.26
CA SER A 369 -6.18 10.10 4.59
C SER A 369 -4.92 9.77 5.40
N LEU A 370 -4.64 10.48 6.48
CA LEU A 370 -3.44 10.29 7.29
C LEU A 370 -3.47 8.94 8.02
N HIS A 371 -2.32 8.22 8.00
CA HIS A 371 -2.25 6.89 8.60
C HIS A 371 -0.84 6.59 9.15
N GLY A 372 -0.57 7.00 10.41
CA GLY A 372 0.73 6.79 11.06
C GLY A 372 1.88 7.22 10.16
N LEU A 373 2.93 6.40 10.06
CA LEU A 373 4.08 6.64 9.16
C LEU A 373 3.76 6.37 7.68
N MET A 374 2.68 5.63 7.37
CA MET A 374 2.37 5.20 6.00
C MET A 374 1.88 6.35 5.12
N ARG A 375 1.18 7.33 5.70
CA ARG A 375 0.72 8.52 4.99
C ARG A 375 0.80 9.74 5.89
N VAL A 376 1.79 10.57 5.59
CA VAL A 376 2.19 11.75 6.36
C VAL A 376 2.12 13.01 5.51
N ARG A 377 2.17 14.18 6.14
CA ARG A 377 2.28 15.48 5.47
C ARG A 377 3.72 15.98 5.36
N GLY A 378 4.57 15.67 6.34
CA GLY A 378 6.00 15.95 6.32
C GLY A 378 6.79 14.67 6.26
N PHE A 379 7.68 14.52 5.28
CA PHE A 379 8.49 13.32 5.07
C PHE A 379 9.83 13.63 4.44
N THR A 380 10.77 12.71 4.59
CA THR A 380 12.08 12.77 3.95
C THR A 380 12.13 11.76 2.81
N GLN A 381 12.41 12.25 1.61
CA GLN A 381 12.52 11.41 0.41
C GLN A 381 14.00 11.13 0.11
N ASP A 382 14.34 9.87 -0.23
CA ASP A 382 15.63 9.47 -0.80
C ASP A 382 15.68 9.79 -2.30
N ASP A 383 15.53 11.03 -2.62
CA ASP A 383 15.31 11.53 -3.96
C ASP A 383 16.60 11.71 -4.75
N ALA A 384 16.55 11.44 -6.04
CA ALA A 384 17.65 11.74 -6.93
C ALA A 384 17.17 12.15 -8.32
N HIS A 385 17.98 13.00 -8.97
CA HIS A 385 17.76 13.45 -10.33
C HIS A 385 19.03 13.22 -11.13
N ILE A 386 18.89 12.51 -12.24
CA ILE A 386 19.98 12.19 -13.15
C ILE A 386 19.77 13.02 -14.41
N PHE A 387 20.71 13.91 -14.70
CA PHE A 387 20.73 14.67 -15.94
C PHE A 387 21.61 13.93 -16.92
N CYS A 388 21.06 13.56 -18.09
CA CYS A 388 21.73 12.74 -19.07
C CYS A 388 21.37 13.14 -20.51
N THR A 389 22.08 12.58 -21.47
CA THR A 389 21.68 12.65 -22.90
C THR A 389 20.62 11.58 -23.20
N GLU A 390 19.96 11.67 -24.35
CA GLU A 390 18.98 10.64 -24.76
C GLU A 390 19.63 9.25 -24.90
N GLU A 391 20.87 9.17 -25.39
CA GLU A 391 21.61 7.91 -25.55
C GLU A 391 21.96 7.24 -24.21
N GLN A 392 22.04 8.01 -23.13
CA GLN A 392 22.37 7.49 -21.80
C GLN A 392 21.16 6.95 -21.03
N ILE A 393 19.93 7.21 -21.50
CA ILE A 393 18.69 6.84 -20.78
C ILE A 393 18.66 5.36 -20.41
N MET A 394 18.94 4.46 -21.36
CA MET A 394 18.82 3.02 -21.15
C MET A 394 19.76 2.50 -20.07
N GLU A 395 20.99 2.99 -20.04
CA GLU A 395 21.99 2.62 -19.03
C GLU A 395 21.60 3.14 -17.66
N GLU A 396 21.19 4.42 -17.56
CA GLU A 396 20.82 5.06 -16.30
C GLU A 396 19.55 4.48 -15.69
N VAL A 397 18.51 4.21 -16.52
CA VAL A 397 17.29 3.53 -16.03
C VAL A 397 17.61 2.12 -15.56
N SER A 398 18.44 1.37 -16.29
CA SER A 398 18.87 0.03 -15.89
C SER A 398 19.71 0.04 -14.60
N ALA A 399 20.55 1.07 -14.41
CA ALA A 399 21.29 1.25 -13.16
C ALA A 399 20.35 1.53 -11.97
N CYS A 400 19.33 2.36 -12.18
CA CYS A 400 18.28 2.60 -11.17
C CYS A 400 17.54 1.31 -10.81
N ILE A 401 17.15 0.50 -11.80
CA ILE A 401 16.48 -0.79 -11.57
C ILE A 401 17.38 -1.72 -10.73
N ARG A 402 18.65 -1.87 -11.09
CA ARG A 402 19.61 -2.69 -10.32
C ARG A 402 19.73 -2.21 -8.87
N MET A 403 19.82 -0.90 -8.67
CA MET A 403 19.92 -0.31 -7.33
C MET A 403 18.65 -0.58 -6.48
N VAL A 404 17.44 -0.55 -7.08
CA VAL A 404 16.20 -0.91 -6.40
C VAL A 404 16.25 -2.35 -5.89
N TYR A 405 16.61 -3.31 -6.74
CA TYR A 405 16.66 -4.72 -6.35
C TYR A 405 17.76 -5.00 -5.32
N ASP A 406 18.92 -4.37 -5.42
CA ASP A 406 20.00 -4.47 -4.44
C ASP A 406 19.57 -3.95 -3.06
N VAL A 407 18.93 -2.79 -3.02
CA VAL A 407 18.42 -2.21 -1.77
C VAL A 407 17.34 -3.09 -1.16
N TYR A 408 16.31 -3.46 -1.93
CA TYR A 408 15.18 -4.25 -1.40
C TYR A 408 15.61 -5.65 -0.96
N GLY A 409 16.55 -6.29 -1.70
CA GLY A 409 17.14 -7.57 -1.30
C GLY A 409 17.85 -7.51 0.04
N THR A 410 18.50 -6.38 0.38
CA THR A 410 19.13 -6.18 1.70
C THR A 410 18.12 -6.23 2.86
N PHE A 411 16.87 -5.83 2.61
CA PHE A 411 15.78 -5.88 3.60
C PHE A 411 14.96 -7.18 3.55
N GLY A 412 15.27 -8.08 2.60
CA GLY A 412 14.59 -9.37 2.46
C GLY A 412 13.27 -9.29 1.67
N PHE A 413 13.04 -8.21 0.92
CA PHE A 413 11.88 -8.11 0.01
C PHE A 413 12.17 -8.81 -1.31
N GLU A 414 11.53 -9.96 -1.54
CA GLU A 414 11.70 -10.76 -2.75
C GLU A 414 10.53 -10.58 -3.73
N ASN A 415 9.34 -10.31 -3.22
CA ASN A 415 8.13 -10.16 -4.04
C ASN A 415 7.91 -8.69 -4.40
N ILE A 416 8.44 -8.29 -5.56
CA ILE A 416 8.36 -6.92 -6.09
C ILE A 416 7.48 -6.94 -7.33
N VAL A 417 6.35 -6.23 -7.29
CA VAL A 417 5.49 -6.01 -8.46
C VAL A 417 5.93 -4.72 -9.17
N VAL A 418 6.21 -4.85 -10.47
CA VAL A 418 6.63 -3.73 -11.31
C VAL A 418 5.48 -3.27 -12.17
N LYS A 419 5.26 -1.96 -12.23
CA LYS A 419 4.21 -1.33 -13.02
C LYS A 419 4.78 -0.22 -13.88
N LEU A 420 4.22 -0.05 -15.08
CA LEU A 420 4.53 1.07 -15.98
C LEU A 420 3.32 1.97 -16.09
N SER A 421 3.41 3.16 -15.52
CA SER A 421 2.34 4.17 -15.52
C SER A 421 2.57 5.16 -16.65
N THR A 422 1.59 5.26 -17.56
CA THR A 422 1.68 6.08 -18.77
C THR A 422 0.99 7.44 -18.61
N ARG A 423 0.99 8.23 -19.66
CA ARG A 423 0.54 9.64 -19.68
C ARG A 423 -0.85 9.86 -19.09
N PRO A 424 -0.99 10.83 -18.15
CA PRO A 424 -2.29 11.28 -17.67
C PRO A 424 -2.94 12.26 -18.66
N GLU A 425 -4.23 12.50 -18.49
CA GLU A 425 -4.98 13.45 -19.30
C GLU A 425 -4.41 14.87 -19.17
N GLN A 426 -4.11 15.30 -17.93
CA GLN A 426 -3.49 16.59 -17.64
C GLN A 426 -1.96 16.44 -17.51
N ARG A 427 -1.23 16.83 -18.56
CA ARG A 427 0.23 16.69 -18.63
C ARG A 427 0.91 17.92 -19.23
N ILE A 428 2.22 17.97 -19.15
CA ILE A 428 3.10 18.91 -19.86
C ILE A 428 3.96 18.15 -20.87
N GLY A 429 4.52 18.84 -21.86
CA GLY A 429 5.30 18.23 -22.95
C GLY A 429 4.45 17.85 -24.16
N SER A 430 5.11 17.52 -25.27
CA SER A 430 4.44 17.08 -26.50
C SER A 430 4.15 15.59 -26.49
N ASP A 431 3.21 15.14 -27.34
CA ASP A 431 2.86 13.73 -27.45
C ASP A 431 4.05 12.89 -27.93
N GLU A 432 4.89 13.43 -28.83
CA GLU A 432 6.11 12.76 -29.30
C GLU A 432 7.13 12.55 -28.19
N ALA A 433 7.26 13.50 -27.25
CA ALA A 433 8.13 13.35 -26.07
C ALA A 433 7.61 12.25 -25.15
N TRP A 434 6.28 12.18 -24.95
CA TRP A 434 5.65 11.12 -24.18
C TRP A 434 5.81 9.75 -24.84
N ASP A 435 5.62 9.65 -26.16
CA ASP A 435 5.80 8.40 -26.91
C ASP A 435 7.23 7.86 -26.73
N ARG A 436 8.25 8.72 -26.85
CA ARG A 436 9.65 8.34 -26.63
C ARG A 436 9.91 7.92 -25.19
N ALA A 437 9.39 8.65 -24.22
CA ALA A 437 9.61 8.35 -22.81
C ALA A 437 8.97 7.03 -22.38
N GLU A 438 7.71 6.77 -22.79
CA GLU A 438 7.01 5.52 -22.51
C GLU A 438 7.70 4.33 -23.16
N ALA A 439 8.11 4.46 -24.43
CA ALA A 439 8.84 3.42 -25.15
C ALA A 439 10.20 3.11 -24.49
N ALA A 440 10.96 4.13 -24.09
CA ALA A 440 12.25 3.94 -23.43
C ALA A 440 12.11 3.21 -22.06
N LEU A 441 11.12 3.55 -21.26
CA LEU A 441 10.88 2.84 -19.99
C LEU A 441 10.42 1.39 -20.20
N ALA A 442 9.54 1.14 -21.19
CA ALA A 442 9.11 -0.20 -21.54
C ALA A 442 10.28 -1.06 -22.03
N GLU A 443 11.14 -0.52 -22.91
CA GLU A 443 12.32 -1.19 -23.40
C GLU A 443 13.32 -1.51 -22.27
N ALA A 444 13.54 -0.58 -21.36
CA ALA A 444 14.41 -0.79 -20.21
C ALA A 444 13.90 -1.93 -19.31
N LEU A 445 12.60 -2.06 -19.09
CA LEU A 445 12.01 -3.17 -18.34
C LEU A 445 12.24 -4.52 -19.05
N VAL A 446 12.00 -4.58 -20.36
CA VAL A 446 12.23 -5.78 -21.17
C VAL A 446 13.72 -6.17 -21.16
N LEU A 447 14.62 -5.21 -21.34
CA LEU A 447 16.07 -5.43 -21.34
C LEU A 447 16.57 -6.02 -20.00
N ASN A 448 15.96 -5.59 -18.89
CA ASN A 448 16.26 -6.13 -17.55
C ASN A 448 15.47 -7.41 -17.20
N GLY A 449 14.73 -7.99 -18.17
CA GLY A 449 13.99 -9.25 -17.98
C GLY A 449 12.80 -9.16 -17.03
N LEU A 450 12.26 -7.96 -16.82
CA LEU A 450 11.18 -7.70 -15.88
C LEU A 450 9.82 -7.80 -16.56
N LYS A 451 8.89 -8.51 -15.92
CA LYS A 451 7.46 -8.44 -16.24
C LYS A 451 6.86 -7.24 -15.54
N TYR A 452 5.94 -6.57 -16.17
CA TYR A 452 5.27 -5.40 -15.61
C TYR A 452 3.80 -5.33 -16.02
N ASP A 453 3.02 -4.67 -15.18
CA ASP A 453 1.62 -4.33 -15.45
C ASP A 453 1.54 -2.90 -15.99
N LEU A 454 0.74 -2.69 -17.04
CA LEU A 454 0.51 -1.37 -17.60
C LEU A 454 -0.59 -0.65 -16.80
N GLN A 455 -0.31 0.60 -16.38
CA GLN A 455 -1.27 1.48 -15.71
C GLN A 455 -1.52 2.74 -16.55
N PRO A 456 -2.49 2.73 -17.46
CA PRO A 456 -2.80 3.90 -18.29
C PRO A 456 -3.31 5.07 -17.46
N GLY A 457 -2.75 6.27 -17.69
CA GLY A 457 -3.21 7.50 -17.03
C GLY A 457 -2.60 7.80 -15.67
N GLU A 458 -1.79 6.90 -15.09
CA GLU A 458 -1.26 7.02 -13.73
C GLU A 458 0.16 7.65 -13.68
N GLY A 459 0.69 8.09 -14.81
CA GLY A 459 1.98 8.79 -14.89
C GLY A 459 1.96 10.13 -14.14
N ALA A 460 3.15 10.66 -13.86
CA ALA A 460 3.26 12.03 -13.34
C ALA A 460 2.90 13.04 -14.45
N PHE A 461 2.50 14.26 -14.08
CA PHE A 461 2.13 15.27 -15.07
C PHE A 461 3.30 15.67 -16.02
N TYR A 462 4.54 15.36 -15.66
CA TYR A 462 5.76 15.67 -16.40
C TYR A 462 6.42 14.47 -17.08
N GLY A 463 6.01 13.24 -16.77
CA GLY A 463 6.59 12.05 -17.40
C GLY A 463 6.01 10.71 -16.93
N PRO A 464 6.17 9.66 -17.74
CA PRO A 464 5.81 8.30 -17.37
C PRO A 464 6.73 7.77 -16.27
N LYS A 465 6.30 6.73 -15.57
CA LYS A 465 7.06 6.16 -14.44
C LYS A 465 7.01 4.65 -14.39
N ILE A 466 8.14 4.05 -14.00
CA ILE A 466 8.20 2.70 -13.47
C ILE A 466 7.94 2.79 -11.97
N GLU A 467 7.05 1.96 -11.46
CA GLU A 467 6.74 1.85 -10.04
C GLU A 467 7.14 0.46 -9.52
N PHE A 468 7.79 0.45 -8.36
CA PHE A 468 8.13 -0.77 -7.64
C PHE A 468 7.28 -0.86 -6.40
N THR A 469 6.40 -1.86 -6.37
CA THR A 469 5.49 -2.13 -5.28
C THR A 469 5.99 -3.33 -4.49
N LEU A 470 6.23 -3.11 -3.20
CA LEU A 470 6.59 -4.16 -2.26
C LEU A 470 5.34 -4.85 -1.74
N HIS A 471 5.39 -6.17 -1.62
CA HIS A 471 4.42 -6.94 -0.85
C HIS A 471 5.05 -7.33 0.48
N ASP A 472 4.41 -6.93 1.57
CA ASP A 472 4.85 -7.31 2.91
C ASP A 472 4.42 -8.73 3.27
N CYS A 473 4.86 -9.23 4.42
CA CYS A 473 4.52 -10.58 4.90
C CYS A 473 3.02 -10.84 5.12
N LEU A 474 2.19 -9.79 5.03
CA LEU A 474 0.72 -9.84 5.11
C LEU A 474 0.07 -9.69 3.73
N ASP A 475 0.88 -9.73 2.66
CA ASP A 475 0.46 -9.56 1.26
C ASP A 475 -0.20 -8.20 0.98
N ARG A 476 0.19 -7.14 1.73
CA ARG A 476 -0.24 -5.78 1.46
C ARG A 476 0.74 -5.10 0.52
N ALA A 477 0.21 -4.42 -0.49
CA ALA A 477 0.98 -3.72 -1.50
C ALA A 477 1.40 -2.31 -1.04
N TRP A 478 2.70 -2.01 -1.13
CA TRP A 478 3.28 -0.72 -0.78
C TRP A 478 4.11 -0.17 -1.94
N GLN A 479 3.63 0.85 -2.60
CA GLN A 479 4.41 1.57 -3.60
C GLN A 479 5.52 2.37 -2.90
N CYS A 480 6.77 2.05 -3.19
CA CYS A 480 7.96 2.70 -2.62
C CYS A 480 8.85 3.28 -3.71
N GLY A 481 9.49 2.43 -4.52
CA GLY A 481 10.43 2.86 -5.54
C GLY A 481 9.74 3.40 -6.78
N THR A 482 10.35 4.43 -7.38
CA THR A 482 9.93 4.99 -8.67
C THR A 482 11.12 5.40 -9.51
N VAL A 483 11.01 5.21 -10.83
CA VAL A 483 11.92 5.77 -11.84
C VAL A 483 11.07 6.46 -12.89
N GLN A 484 11.24 7.77 -13.07
CA GLN A 484 10.41 8.60 -13.93
C GLN A 484 11.27 9.29 -14.97
N LEU A 485 10.83 9.33 -16.22
CA LEU A 485 11.57 9.92 -17.32
C LEU A 485 10.91 11.24 -17.74
N ASP A 486 11.67 12.31 -17.71
CA ASP A 486 11.20 13.68 -17.90
C ASP A 486 11.99 14.42 -18.98
N PHE A 487 11.31 14.76 -20.08
CA PHE A 487 11.83 15.57 -21.17
C PHE A 487 11.41 17.05 -21.09
N ALA A 488 10.63 17.44 -20.08
CA ALA A 488 9.96 18.74 -20.05
C ALA A 488 10.52 19.70 -19.01
N LEU A 489 10.64 19.28 -17.74
CA LEU A 489 11.04 20.16 -16.64
C LEU A 489 12.41 20.82 -16.82
N PRO A 490 13.48 20.14 -17.28
CA PRO A 490 14.78 20.78 -17.47
C PRO A 490 14.71 21.98 -18.39
N GLY A 491 14.05 21.85 -19.56
CA GLY A 491 13.89 22.93 -20.52
C GLY A 491 13.04 24.09 -19.98
N ARG A 492 11.94 23.80 -19.28
CA ARG A 492 11.08 24.81 -18.64
C ARG A 492 11.84 25.66 -17.60
N LEU A 493 12.81 25.06 -16.92
CA LEU A 493 13.64 25.70 -15.90
C LEU A 493 14.98 26.23 -16.45
N GLY A 494 15.20 26.13 -17.77
CA GLY A 494 16.34 26.69 -18.47
C GLY A 494 17.63 25.88 -18.33
N ALA A 495 17.55 24.60 -18.06
CA ALA A 495 18.72 23.72 -18.02
C ALA A 495 19.24 23.45 -19.43
N THR A 496 20.56 23.67 -19.64
CA THR A 496 21.22 23.37 -20.90
C THR A 496 22.63 22.85 -20.66
N TYR A 497 23.12 22.02 -21.59
CA TYR A 497 24.54 21.63 -21.70
C TYR A 497 25.06 21.85 -23.13
N VAL A 498 26.36 21.92 -23.29
CA VAL A 498 27.02 22.05 -24.59
C VAL A 498 27.28 20.63 -25.13
N GLY A 499 26.72 20.31 -26.29
CA GLY A 499 26.91 19.05 -26.98
C GLY A 499 28.28 18.90 -27.66
N GLU A 500 28.53 17.76 -28.30
CA GLU A 500 29.73 17.53 -29.14
C GLU A 500 29.77 18.44 -30.36
N ASP A 501 28.59 18.87 -30.81
CA ASP A 501 28.41 19.86 -31.91
C ASP A 501 28.69 21.31 -31.53
N ASN A 502 29.06 21.56 -30.26
CA ASN A 502 29.21 22.87 -29.63
C ASN A 502 27.90 23.70 -29.54
N GLU A 503 26.75 23.09 -29.79
CA GLU A 503 25.45 23.73 -29.62
C GLU A 503 24.87 23.44 -28.21
N ARG A 504 23.84 24.22 -27.82
CA ARG A 504 23.18 24.05 -26.54
C ARG A 504 21.98 23.07 -26.66
N HIS A 505 22.01 22.05 -25.84
CA HIS A 505 20.95 21.04 -25.74
C HIS A 505 20.30 21.06 -24.36
N VAL A 506 19.02 20.65 -24.31
CA VAL A 506 18.32 20.42 -23.05
C VAL A 506 18.61 18.99 -22.59
N PRO A 507 19.07 18.76 -21.36
CA PRO A 507 19.27 17.40 -20.86
C PRO A 507 17.93 16.71 -20.61
N VAL A 508 17.92 15.39 -20.71
CA VAL A 508 16.86 14.54 -20.16
C VAL A 508 17.08 14.45 -18.65
N MET A 509 15.99 14.37 -17.88
CA MET A 509 16.06 14.17 -16.44
C MET A 509 15.33 12.90 -16.03
N ILE A 510 16.02 12.05 -15.27
CA ILE A 510 15.44 10.87 -14.66
C ILE A 510 15.25 11.17 -13.17
N HIS A 511 14.01 11.09 -12.69
CA HIS A 511 13.67 11.19 -11.27
C HIS A 511 13.70 9.79 -10.67
N ARG A 512 14.33 9.63 -9.52
CA ARG A 512 14.43 8.33 -8.85
C ARG A 512 14.25 8.47 -7.34
N ALA A 513 13.38 7.65 -6.78
CA ALA A 513 13.33 7.33 -5.36
C ALA A 513 13.33 5.80 -5.19
N ILE A 514 14.00 5.27 -4.16
CA ILE A 514 14.04 3.83 -3.88
C ILE A 514 13.22 3.49 -2.65
N LEU A 515 13.50 4.12 -1.52
CA LEU A 515 12.69 3.96 -0.30
C LEU A 515 11.37 4.73 -0.41
N GLY A 516 11.36 5.79 -1.24
CA GLY A 516 10.27 6.74 -1.36
C GLY A 516 10.28 7.71 -0.18
N SER A 517 9.39 7.56 0.79
CA SER A 517 9.46 8.25 2.08
C SER A 517 10.16 7.36 3.09
N ILE A 518 11.20 7.86 3.76
CA ILE A 518 11.90 7.13 4.83
C ILE A 518 10.93 6.79 5.96
N GLU A 519 10.02 7.70 6.31
CA GLU A 519 8.97 7.50 7.31
C GLU A 519 8.10 6.29 6.96
N ARG A 520 7.57 6.25 5.72
CA ARG A 520 6.77 5.12 5.22
C ARG A 520 7.58 3.83 5.23
N PHE A 521 8.82 3.87 4.79
CA PHE A 521 9.68 2.69 4.73
C PHE A 521 9.97 2.15 6.14
N ILE A 522 10.22 3.02 7.14
CA ILE A 522 10.34 2.60 8.56
C ILE A 522 9.03 1.98 9.04
N GLY A 523 7.88 2.54 8.67
CA GLY A 523 6.57 1.94 8.97
C GLY A 523 6.44 0.52 8.40
N ILE A 524 6.80 0.33 7.13
CA ILE A 524 6.80 -0.98 6.45
C ILE A 524 7.74 -1.96 7.17
N LEU A 525 8.99 -1.56 7.44
CA LEU A 525 9.96 -2.39 8.15
C LEU A 525 9.50 -2.75 9.56
N THR A 526 8.85 -1.81 10.27
CA THR A 526 8.31 -2.06 11.61
C THR A 526 7.25 -3.16 11.57
N GLU A 527 6.38 -3.16 10.58
CA GLU A 527 5.34 -4.17 10.41
C GLU A 527 5.90 -5.49 9.86
N GLU A 528 6.80 -5.43 8.87
CA GLU A 528 7.46 -6.60 8.28
C GLU A 528 8.21 -7.41 9.34
N TYR A 529 9.06 -6.75 10.10
CA TYR A 529 9.82 -7.39 11.17
C TYR A 529 9.05 -7.52 12.50
N ALA A 530 7.80 -7.08 12.58
CA ALA A 530 7.04 -7.00 13.85
C ALA A 530 7.86 -6.32 14.98
N GLY A 531 8.65 -5.31 14.63
CA GLY A 531 9.59 -4.60 15.52
C GLY A 531 10.88 -5.36 15.85
N LEU A 532 11.07 -6.58 15.34
CA LEU A 532 12.30 -7.37 15.51
C LEU A 532 13.34 -6.97 14.46
N PHE A 533 13.70 -5.68 14.41
CA PHE A 533 14.67 -5.17 13.45
C PHE A 533 15.94 -6.03 13.42
N PRO A 534 16.57 -6.23 12.23
CA PRO A 534 17.87 -6.87 12.14
C PRO A 534 18.91 -6.09 12.97
N THR A 535 19.93 -6.77 13.43
CA THR A 535 20.90 -6.22 14.39
C THR A 535 21.50 -4.89 13.95
N TRP A 536 21.80 -4.74 12.67
CA TRP A 536 22.37 -3.50 12.13
C TRP A 536 21.42 -2.29 12.20
N LEU A 537 20.09 -2.51 12.15
CA LEU A 537 19.07 -1.46 12.30
C LEU A 537 18.60 -1.26 13.76
N ALA A 538 18.81 -2.25 14.63
CA ALA A 538 18.30 -2.18 15.99
C ALA A 538 18.86 -0.97 16.76
N PRO A 539 18.01 -0.12 17.38
CA PRO A 539 18.47 1.06 18.12
C PRO A 539 19.44 0.72 19.26
N THR A 540 19.14 -0.36 19.97
CA THR A 540 20.03 -0.99 20.94
C THR A 540 20.33 -2.39 20.43
N GLN A 541 21.60 -2.69 20.13
CA GLN A 541 22.03 -3.97 19.56
C GLN A 541 22.33 -4.99 20.64
N ALA A 542 22.88 -4.54 21.75
CA ALA A 542 23.19 -5.38 22.89
C ALA A 542 22.88 -4.66 24.21
N VAL A 543 22.46 -5.40 25.22
CA VAL A 543 22.34 -4.92 26.59
C VAL A 543 23.19 -5.78 27.52
N VAL A 544 24.07 -5.17 28.29
CA VAL A 544 24.95 -5.84 29.27
C VAL A 544 24.30 -5.74 30.64
N MET A 545 24.04 -6.87 31.27
CA MET A 545 23.31 -6.99 32.53
C MET A 545 24.16 -7.69 33.59
N ASN A 546 24.32 -7.05 34.74
CA ASN A 546 24.90 -7.68 35.92
C ASN A 546 23.84 -8.50 36.68
N ILE A 547 24.32 -9.59 37.35
CA ILE A 547 23.46 -10.40 38.22
C ILE A 547 23.38 -9.75 39.60
N THR A 548 24.50 -9.25 40.14
CA THR A 548 24.57 -8.49 41.40
C THR A 548 25.39 -7.22 41.21
N ASP A 549 25.42 -6.35 42.21
CA ASP A 549 26.15 -5.07 42.14
C ASP A 549 27.67 -5.26 41.96
N ASN A 550 28.23 -6.42 42.39
CA ASN A 550 29.67 -6.72 42.27
C ASN A 550 30.17 -6.73 40.81
N GLN A 551 29.30 -7.05 39.83
CA GLN A 551 29.69 -7.10 38.41
C GLN A 551 29.36 -5.78 37.67
N ALA A 552 28.88 -4.73 38.35
CA ALA A 552 28.46 -3.49 37.72
C ALA A 552 29.58 -2.83 36.91
N ASP A 553 30.78 -2.71 37.49
CA ASP A 553 31.93 -2.12 36.80
C ASP A 553 32.34 -2.90 35.56
N TYR A 554 32.28 -4.24 35.63
CA TYR A 554 32.54 -5.09 34.48
C TYR A 554 31.49 -4.91 33.39
N ALA A 555 30.21 -4.86 33.75
CA ALA A 555 29.13 -4.61 32.79
C ALA A 555 29.29 -3.26 32.07
N VAL A 556 29.66 -2.22 32.78
CA VAL A 556 29.96 -0.89 32.20
C VAL A 556 31.16 -0.96 31.25
N LYS A 557 32.23 -1.66 31.66
CA LYS A 557 33.45 -1.86 30.85
C LYS A 557 33.13 -2.60 29.53
N VAL A 558 32.35 -3.68 29.59
CA VAL A 558 31.91 -4.42 28.40
C VAL A 558 31.04 -3.57 27.49
N ALA A 559 30.02 -2.87 28.03
CA ALA A 559 29.17 -1.99 27.24
C ALA A 559 30.00 -0.87 26.58
N LYS A 560 30.97 -0.30 27.28
CA LYS A 560 31.87 0.70 26.71
C LYS A 560 32.72 0.10 25.57
N ALA A 561 33.29 -1.07 25.74
CA ALA A 561 34.10 -1.73 24.70
C ALA A 561 33.28 -1.99 23.43
N LEU A 562 32.02 -2.42 23.56
CA LEU A 562 31.08 -2.55 22.43
C LEU A 562 30.83 -1.21 21.74
N ASN A 563 30.59 -0.14 22.50
CA ASN A 563 30.36 1.20 21.94
C ASN A 563 31.64 1.77 21.28
N ASP A 564 32.81 1.56 21.84
CA ASP A 564 34.09 1.99 21.26
C ASP A 564 34.37 1.26 19.93
N ALA A 565 33.81 0.07 19.73
CA ALA A 565 33.84 -0.68 18.48
C ALA A 565 32.73 -0.27 17.47
N GLY A 566 31.93 0.74 17.80
CA GLY A 566 30.86 1.25 16.92
C GLY A 566 29.53 0.51 17.03
N LEU A 567 29.38 -0.39 18.02
CA LEU A 567 28.12 -1.06 18.32
C LEU A 567 27.27 -0.21 19.28
N ARG A 568 25.94 -0.34 19.21
CA ARG A 568 25.01 0.36 20.10
C ARG A 568 24.65 -0.51 21.30
N ALA A 569 25.41 -0.39 22.39
CA ALA A 569 25.23 -1.16 23.61
C ALA A 569 24.84 -0.29 24.81
N LYS A 570 24.04 -0.84 25.70
CA LYS A 570 23.65 -0.22 26.98
C LYS A 570 23.98 -1.16 28.13
N ALA A 571 24.30 -0.60 29.32
CA ALA A 571 24.42 -1.37 30.55
C ALA A 571 23.12 -1.24 31.35
N ASP A 572 22.57 -2.36 31.84
CA ASP A 572 21.45 -2.39 32.76
C ASP A 572 21.91 -2.85 34.15
N LEU A 573 22.18 -1.85 34.98
CA LEU A 573 22.74 -2.05 36.33
C LEU A 573 21.67 -2.05 37.43
N ARG A 574 20.38 -2.03 37.05
CA ARG A 574 19.30 -2.00 38.03
C ARG A 574 19.37 -3.20 38.97
N ASN A 575 19.05 -2.97 40.23
CA ASN A 575 18.97 -4.03 41.25
C ASN A 575 17.65 -4.81 41.08
N GLU A 576 17.59 -5.61 39.99
CA GLU A 576 16.45 -6.45 39.62
C GLU A 576 16.93 -7.87 39.32
N LYS A 577 16.04 -8.84 39.47
CA LYS A 577 16.35 -10.24 39.11
C LYS A 577 16.71 -10.34 37.63
N ILE A 578 17.80 -11.09 37.32
CA ILE A 578 18.29 -11.25 35.95
C ILE A 578 17.18 -11.73 34.97
N GLY A 579 16.30 -12.64 35.41
CA GLY A 579 15.18 -13.09 34.57
C GLY A 579 14.17 -11.98 34.24
N PHE A 580 13.99 -11.01 35.14
CA PHE A 580 13.16 -9.83 34.89
C PHE A 580 13.81 -8.90 33.85
N LYS A 581 15.10 -8.61 34.00
CA LYS A 581 15.87 -7.81 33.02
C LYS A 581 15.82 -8.44 31.63
N ILE A 582 16.10 -9.76 31.52
CA ILE A 582 16.04 -10.51 30.26
C ILE A 582 14.65 -10.37 29.61
N ARG A 583 13.57 -10.59 30.39
CA ARG A 583 12.20 -10.46 29.87
C ARG A 583 11.90 -9.05 29.37
N GLU A 584 12.29 -8.03 30.10
CA GLU A 584 12.05 -6.64 29.71
C GLU A 584 12.78 -6.28 28.40
N HIS A 585 14.06 -6.66 28.27
CA HIS A 585 14.82 -6.40 27.06
C HIS A 585 14.37 -7.25 25.87
N THR A 586 13.85 -8.47 26.11
CA THR A 586 13.18 -9.27 25.08
C THR A 586 11.91 -8.56 24.57
N LEU A 587 11.10 -7.97 25.45
CA LEU A 587 9.92 -7.18 25.07
C LEU A 587 10.30 -5.90 24.31
N LYS A 588 11.45 -5.30 24.62
CA LYS A 588 12.05 -4.18 23.87
C LYS A 588 12.74 -4.60 22.58
N ARG A 589 12.67 -5.88 22.20
CA ARG A 589 13.20 -6.43 20.95
C ARG A 589 14.72 -6.29 20.80
N VAL A 590 15.48 -6.14 21.89
CA VAL A 590 16.95 -6.05 21.84
C VAL A 590 17.53 -7.37 21.29
N PRO A 591 18.36 -7.34 20.22
CA PRO A 591 18.91 -8.55 19.60
C PRO A 591 19.68 -9.44 20.56
N PHE A 592 20.62 -8.86 21.32
CA PHE A 592 21.50 -9.59 22.20
C PHE A 592 21.42 -9.12 23.65
N MET A 593 21.25 -10.07 24.56
CA MET A 593 21.26 -9.89 25.99
C MET A 593 22.52 -10.55 26.56
N LEU A 594 23.40 -9.72 27.09
CA LEU A 594 24.71 -10.10 27.58
C LEU A 594 24.68 -10.12 29.11
N VAL A 595 24.96 -11.30 29.71
CA VAL A 595 24.88 -11.49 31.16
C VAL A 595 26.26 -11.69 31.72
N CYS A 596 26.60 -10.96 32.80
CA CYS A 596 27.80 -11.14 33.56
C CYS A 596 27.50 -11.50 35.02
N GLY A 597 27.97 -12.67 35.41
CA GLY A 597 28.07 -13.12 36.78
C GLY A 597 29.55 -13.21 37.22
N ASP A 598 29.80 -13.71 38.43
CA ASP A 598 31.16 -13.78 38.97
C ASP A 598 32.10 -14.63 38.09
N LYS A 599 31.59 -15.72 37.52
CA LYS A 599 32.38 -16.62 36.63
C LYS A 599 32.83 -15.93 35.35
N GLU A 600 31.92 -15.18 34.74
CA GLU A 600 32.20 -14.43 33.50
C GLU A 600 33.23 -13.33 33.77
N VAL A 601 33.10 -12.62 34.91
CA VAL A 601 34.07 -11.57 35.31
C VAL A 601 35.47 -12.18 35.54
N GLU A 602 35.58 -13.31 36.28
CA GLU A 602 36.84 -13.98 36.54
C GLU A 602 37.52 -14.50 35.25
N ALA A 603 36.71 -14.98 34.29
CA ALA A 603 37.21 -15.52 33.02
C ALA A 603 37.44 -14.43 31.94
N GLY A 604 37.03 -13.17 32.18
CA GLY A 604 37.07 -12.12 31.15
C GLY A 604 36.09 -12.37 29.99
N GLN A 605 35.00 -13.08 30.27
CA GLN A 605 33.99 -13.50 29.29
C GLN A 605 32.65 -12.88 29.54
N ILE A 606 31.68 -13.13 28.64
CA ILE A 606 30.29 -12.71 28.76
C ILE A 606 29.34 -13.80 28.23
N ALA A 607 28.26 -14.09 28.94
CA ALA A 607 27.25 -15.03 28.49
C ALA A 607 26.28 -14.34 27.55
N VAL A 608 25.97 -14.96 26.41
CA VAL A 608 25.21 -14.36 25.31
C VAL A 608 23.86 -15.07 25.14
N ARG A 609 22.77 -14.30 25.16
CA ARG A 609 21.44 -14.76 24.85
C ARG A 609 20.84 -13.92 23.74
N THR A 610 20.07 -14.56 22.88
CA THR A 610 19.32 -13.86 21.83
C THR A 610 17.91 -13.52 22.29
N ARG A 611 17.29 -12.55 21.64
CA ARG A 611 15.86 -12.18 21.86
C ARG A 611 14.88 -13.31 21.57
N LYS A 612 15.29 -14.34 20.81
CA LYS A 612 14.49 -15.55 20.55
C LYS A 612 14.60 -16.59 21.67
N GLY A 613 15.42 -16.32 22.67
CA GLY A 613 15.63 -17.20 23.82
C GLY A 613 16.77 -18.23 23.66
N ALA A 614 17.50 -18.23 22.53
CA ALA A 614 18.65 -19.08 22.37
C ALA A 614 19.79 -18.66 23.31
N ASP A 615 20.44 -19.62 23.97
CA ASP A 615 21.65 -19.45 24.76
C ASP A 615 22.85 -19.85 23.89
N LEU A 616 23.66 -18.86 23.54
CA LEU A 616 24.82 -19.06 22.67
C LEU A 616 26.09 -19.43 23.44
N GLY A 617 26.01 -19.51 24.78
CA GLY A 617 27.15 -19.78 25.65
C GLY A 617 27.92 -18.52 26.03
N THR A 618 29.20 -18.71 26.41
CA THR A 618 30.09 -17.64 26.86
C THR A 618 31.18 -17.37 25.84
N TYR A 619 31.50 -16.10 25.62
CA TYR A 619 32.54 -15.64 24.70
C TYR A 619 33.52 -14.71 25.39
N PRO A 620 34.80 -14.73 25.01
CA PRO A 620 35.69 -13.61 25.27
C PRO A 620 35.12 -12.34 24.69
N VAL A 621 35.18 -11.21 25.41
CA VAL A 621 34.56 -9.96 25.01
C VAL A 621 35.03 -9.50 23.62
N GLU A 622 36.33 -9.63 23.33
CA GLU A 622 36.88 -9.23 22.02
C GLU A 622 36.37 -10.09 20.87
N GLU A 623 36.20 -11.39 21.09
CA GLU A 623 35.62 -12.31 20.08
C GLU A 623 34.15 -11.97 19.79
N LEU A 624 33.36 -11.74 20.85
CA LEU A 624 31.97 -11.31 20.69
C LEU A 624 31.85 -9.99 19.91
N ILE A 625 32.71 -9.00 20.22
CA ILE A 625 32.76 -7.72 19.49
C ILE A 625 33.02 -7.97 17.99
N ALA A 626 33.97 -8.84 17.66
CA ALA A 626 34.30 -9.17 16.27
C ALA A 626 33.09 -9.80 15.54
N LEU A 627 32.42 -10.77 16.18
CA LEU A 627 31.24 -11.45 15.63
C LEU A 627 30.07 -10.48 15.42
N LEU A 628 29.74 -9.68 16.41
CA LEU A 628 28.66 -8.68 16.32
C LEU A 628 28.97 -7.61 15.25
N SER A 629 30.22 -7.14 15.20
CA SER A 629 30.67 -6.18 14.20
C SER A 629 30.57 -6.77 12.79
N GLN A 630 30.90 -8.04 12.59
CA GLN A 630 30.74 -8.73 11.32
C GLN A 630 29.26 -8.85 10.91
N GLU A 631 28.37 -9.22 11.84
CA GLU A 631 26.92 -9.28 11.57
C GLU A 631 26.36 -7.92 11.16
N VAL A 632 26.76 -6.85 11.84
CA VAL A 632 26.35 -5.47 11.52
C VAL A 632 26.89 -5.04 10.15
N GLN A 633 28.17 -5.26 9.89
CA GLN A 633 28.82 -4.88 8.62
C GLN A 633 28.26 -5.64 7.42
N THR A 634 27.93 -6.91 7.58
CA THR A 634 27.31 -7.75 6.55
C THR A 634 25.80 -7.58 6.48
N ARG A 635 25.21 -6.70 7.29
CA ARG A 635 23.76 -6.44 7.38
C ARG A 635 22.95 -7.72 7.62
N GLY A 636 23.47 -8.61 8.44
CA GLY A 636 22.82 -9.87 8.81
C GLY A 636 22.96 -11.00 7.80
N GLN A 637 23.80 -10.85 6.77
CA GLN A 637 24.16 -11.98 5.88
C GLN A 637 24.97 -13.05 6.60
N LYS A 638 25.78 -12.65 7.60
CA LYS A 638 26.45 -13.54 8.54
C LYS A 638 25.90 -13.25 9.93
N LYS A 639 25.30 -14.22 10.56
CA LYS A 639 24.69 -14.08 11.88
C LYS A 639 25.53 -14.76 12.95
N VAL A 640 25.50 -14.20 14.15
CA VAL A 640 26.15 -14.79 15.32
C VAL A 640 25.46 -16.10 15.72
N GLU A 641 24.17 -16.26 15.42
CA GLU A 641 23.39 -17.48 15.70
C GLU A 641 23.70 -18.65 14.75
N GLU A 642 24.43 -18.44 13.67
CA GLU A 642 24.86 -19.45 12.69
C GLU A 642 26.33 -19.88 12.95
#